data_554ca78d6a208a2fa3a273702461a4ba
#
_entry.id   554ca78d6a208a2fa3a273702461a4ba
#
_cell.length_a   1.000
_cell.length_b   1.000
_cell.length_c   1.000
_cell.angle_alpha   90.00
_cell.angle_beta   90.00
_cell.angle_gamma   90.00
#
_symmetry.space_group_name_H-M   'P 1'
#
loop_
_entity.id
_entity.type
_entity.pdbx_description
1 polymer ?
#
loop_
_entity_poly.entity_id
_entity_poly.type
_entity_poly.pdbx_seq_one_letter_code
_entity_poly.pdbx_strand_id
1 'polypeptide(L)'
;EYRLSFAIVVNGKTIADGRQAGSVPVGENIFLPLEIVLPETATRTSGVIRVEGKFGKCDVSDEFHFSVYPTLREKMANEVLLFDPRTAMRRDFLRLNIPFREWKGEAAAGNVLVVAQGALNESLPGALEDFVRSGGRLLILGQSGDVLTDAGKFRISRHVSRRFWPVATQRNHPILAGIDVGELCNWRGAGTLLPEESGTSIQWPKASLPFGWHVSNQGSVASIAVEKPHHGSWTPLLEGEFDLAYTPLMEKTLGTGRVIYCSLDLTERTQPDPVADRFLQRILDYLATAPVASPGMRACYIGGEKGAKLLMEMEVDFAVADRLPESGLAILGEGNRIRDIELEQFLQSGGRVILIERGSAPERLGFRLEKSLFSNRMKIPDWSELTGSSVSEFRSRVDFDAMLFRADCPLLQRYRAGNGSAVALALLPDELAVEKNTYLRFTSWRLRRLLAQLIANSGGRFLREDALLNGGTRGPVFLPLAGAWQMMVTHPLPKAQTPQQAHEDPGDAGFAKGFAGARFDDSAWRKISLPGKIEDLGGELAEFDGVFWVRRKVWIPAQWRGEEIVLDLGVVDDCDITFWNGRKIGEISKKTPHFWELKRSYPVPAEWIRFGEWNTIAIRIFDHFGSGGIVAPSDQFRVRRVIRDVYDPDYRRDHELGDDPFRYLRW
;
A
#
# COMPACT_ATOMS: atom_id res chain seq x y z
N GLU A 1 40.53 13.92 -28.74
CA GLU A 1 41.02 12.54 -28.87
C GLU A 1 41.01 11.86 -27.51
N TYR A 2 40.72 10.54 -27.50
CA TYR A 2 40.78 9.72 -26.35
C TYR A 2 41.55 8.43 -26.63
N ARG A 3 42.15 7.84 -25.61
CA ARG A 3 42.65 6.47 -25.57
C ARG A 3 42.18 5.84 -24.27
N LEU A 4 41.47 4.72 -24.37
CA LEU A 4 40.93 3.99 -23.23
C LEU A 4 41.50 2.58 -23.21
N SER A 5 41.80 2.08 -22.03
CA SER A 5 41.98 0.65 -21.74
C SER A 5 40.94 0.22 -20.74
N PHE A 6 40.43 -1.00 -20.90
CA PHE A 6 39.51 -1.57 -19.93
C PHE A 6 39.92 -2.99 -19.56
N ALA A 7 39.58 -3.39 -18.36
CA ALA A 7 39.70 -4.76 -17.88
C ALA A 7 38.44 -5.14 -17.11
N ILE A 8 37.93 -6.33 -17.39
CA ILE A 8 36.75 -6.89 -16.71
C ILE A 8 37.25 -8.06 -15.88
N VAL A 9 37.10 -7.93 -14.57
CA VAL A 9 37.61 -8.90 -13.61
C VAL A 9 36.43 -9.52 -12.86
N VAL A 10 36.36 -10.86 -12.83
CA VAL A 10 35.35 -11.61 -12.06
C VAL A 10 36.10 -12.58 -11.14
N ASN A 11 35.77 -12.55 -9.84
CA ASN A 11 36.45 -13.38 -8.85
C ASN A 11 38.00 -13.26 -8.89
N GLY A 12 38.49 -12.05 -9.07
CA GLY A 12 39.92 -11.76 -9.16
C GLY A 12 40.60 -12.19 -10.45
N LYS A 13 39.87 -12.78 -11.40
CA LYS A 13 40.43 -13.20 -12.73
C LYS A 13 39.93 -12.24 -13.80
N THR A 14 40.83 -11.75 -14.64
CA THR A 14 40.49 -10.99 -15.85
C THR A 14 39.81 -11.93 -16.84
N ILE A 15 38.59 -11.63 -17.23
CA ILE A 15 37.80 -12.40 -18.20
C ILE A 15 37.75 -11.72 -19.57
N ALA A 16 37.97 -10.42 -19.63
CA ALA A 16 38.13 -9.65 -20.86
C ALA A 16 38.96 -8.40 -20.58
N ASP A 17 39.72 -7.98 -21.55
CA ASP A 17 40.42 -6.69 -21.56
C ASP A 17 40.49 -6.15 -22.98
N GLY A 18 40.77 -4.88 -23.12
CA GLY A 18 40.89 -4.27 -24.44
C GLY A 18 41.32 -2.80 -24.39
N ARG A 19 41.56 -2.27 -25.58
CA ARG A 19 41.93 -0.86 -25.79
C ARG A 19 41.10 -0.28 -26.92
N GLN A 20 40.72 1.00 -26.75
CA GLN A 20 39.99 1.74 -27.76
C GLN A 20 40.51 3.19 -27.83
N ALA A 21 40.54 3.73 -29.04
CA ALA A 21 40.96 5.10 -29.28
C ALA A 21 40.01 5.77 -30.31
N GLY A 22 39.81 7.06 -30.15
CA GLY A 22 38.96 7.82 -31.07
C GLY A 22 38.93 9.30 -30.71
N SER A 23 37.91 9.99 -31.23
CA SER A 23 37.65 11.38 -30.90
C SER A 23 36.19 11.58 -30.55
N VAL A 24 35.94 12.49 -29.63
CA VAL A 24 34.59 12.94 -29.24
C VAL A 24 34.48 14.42 -29.63
N PRO A 25 33.53 14.79 -30.45
CA PRO A 25 33.24 16.22 -30.72
C PRO A 25 32.86 16.96 -29.43
N VAL A 26 33.14 18.23 -29.35
CA VAL A 26 32.78 19.07 -28.19
C VAL A 26 31.26 19.09 -28.01
N GLY A 27 30.81 18.78 -26.81
CA GLY A 27 29.38 18.74 -26.45
C GLY A 27 28.66 17.45 -26.82
N GLU A 28 29.35 16.44 -27.37
CA GLU A 28 28.76 15.13 -27.68
C GLU A 28 29.16 14.04 -26.70
N ASN A 29 28.31 13.04 -26.61
CA ASN A 29 28.58 11.77 -25.88
C ASN A 29 28.70 10.64 -26.90
N ILE A 30 29.64 9.72 -26.67
CA ILE A 30 29.74 8.48 -27.44
C ILE A 30 29.55 7.30 -26.51
N PHE A 31 28.86 6.25 -27.01
CA PHE A 31 28.68 4.99 -26.32
C PHE A 31 29.56 3.93 -26.98
N LEU A 32 30.37 3.27 -26.17
CA LEU A 32 31.28 2.22 -26.60
C LEU A 32 30.70 0.88 -26.10
N PRO A 33 29.97 0.10 -26.92
CA PRO A 33 29.39 -1.17 -26.50
C PRO A 33 30.48 -2.19 -26.23
N LEU A 34 30.36 -2.91 -25.10
CA LEU A 34 31.17 -4.05 -24.75
C LEU A 34 30.28 -5.26 -24.63
N GLU A 35 30.54 -6.28 -25.43
CA GLU A 35 29.91 -7.61 -25.34
C GLU A 35 30.81 -8.54 -24.58
N ILE A 36 30.34 -9.10 -23.46
CA ILE A 36 31.10 -10.04 -22.63
C ILE A 36 30.26 -11.25 -22.28
N VAL A 37 30.91 -12.41 -22.24
CA VAL A 37 30.32 -13.62 -21.72
C VAL A 37 30.78 -13.78 -20.28
N LEU A 38 29.82 -13.68 -19.34
CA LEU A 38 30.11 -13.88 -17.93
C LEU A 38 30.30 -15.37 -17.62
N PRO A 39 31.24 -15.71 -16.71
CA PRO A 39 31.44 -17.10 -16.32
C PRO A 39 30.26 -17.62 -15.50
N GLU A 40 29.97 -18.91 -15.62
CA GLU A 40 29.05 -19.56 -14.68
C GLU A 40 29.67 -19.58 -13.28
N THR A 41 28.86 -19.28 -12.27
CA THR A 41 29.28 -19.24 -10.87
C THR A 41 28.37 -20.11 -10.01
N ALA A 42 28.94 -20.78 -9.01
CA ALA A 42 28.17 -21.58 -8.06
C ALA A 42 27.47 -20.69 -6.97
N THR A 43 28.08 -19.54 -6.73
CA THR A 43 27.57 -18.56 -5.73
C THR A 43 27.65 -17.15 -6.31
N ARG A 44 26.97 -16.19 -5.67
CA ARG A 44 27.14 -14.78 -6.03
C ARG A 44 28.63 -14.41 -5.99
N THR A 45 29.11 -13.84 -7.07
CA THR A 45 30.53 -13.53 -7.27
C THR A 45 30.67 -12.06 -7.67
N SER A 46 31.61 -11.35 -7.08
CA SER A 46 31.87 -9.94 -7.41
C SER A 46 32.64 -9.83 -8.73
N GLY A 47 32.25 -8.82 -9.51
CA GLY A 47 32.98 -8.38 -10.70
C GLY A 47 33.27 -6.87 -10.63
N VAL A 48 34.25 -6.46 -11.38
CA VAL A 48 34.58 -5.04 -11.57
C VAL A 48 35.01 -4.80 -13.02
N ILE A 49 34.48 -3.74 -13.60
CA ILE A 49 34.97 -3.17 -14.86
C ILE A 49 35.88 -2.00 -14.47
N ARG A 50 37.15 -2.08 -14.84
CA ARG A 50 38.10 -0.99 -14.68
C ARG A 50 38.31 -0.31 -16.01
N VAL A 51 38.27 0.99 -16.01
CA VAL A 51 38.53 1.80 -17.21
C VAL A 51 39.61 2.80 -16.85
N GLU A 52 40.66 2.80 -17.64
CA GLU A 52 41.72 3.81 -17.58
C GLU A 52 41.82 4.52 -18.93
N GLY A 53 42.02 5.81 -18.93
CA GLY A 53 42.00 6.53 -20.15
C GLY A 53 42.78 7.81 -20.13
N LYS A 54 43.07 8.31 -21.33
CA LYS A 54 43.69 9.60 -21.56
C LYS A 54 42.83 10.41 -22.51
N PHE A 55 42.39 11.57 -22.05
CA PHE A 55 41.67 12.56 -22.84
C PHE A 55 42.54 13.80 -23.03
N GLY A 56 43.19 13.92 -24.20
CA GLY A 56 44.16 14.96 -24.43
C GLY A 56 45.34 14.86 -23.42
N LYS A 57 45.41 15.79 -22.46
CA LYS A 57 46.43 15.82 -21.41
C LYS A 57 45.96 15.29 -20.07
N CYS A 58 44.68 14.92 -19.94
CA CYS A 58 44.09 14.43 -18.69
C CYS A 58 44.08 12.91 -18.65
N ASP A 59 44.59 12.34 -17.58
CA ASP A 59 44.44 10.91 -17.26
C ASP A 59 43.19 10.74 -16.42
N VAL A 60 42.38 9.71 -16.70
CA VAL A 60 41.12 9.39 -16.02
C VAL A 60 41.09 7.90 -15.69
N SER A 61 40.49 7.56 -14.57
CA SER A 61 40.19 6.18 -14.22
C SER A 61 38.82 6.08 -13.56
N ASP A 62 38.11 4.99 -13.80
CA ASP A 62 36.84 4.69 -13.19
C ASP A 62 36.67 3.19 -12.97
N GLU A 63 35.87 2.82 -11.97
CA GLU A 63 35.53 1.42 -11.67
C GLU A 63 34.02 1.28 -11.52
N PHE A 64 33.48 0.27 -12.21
CA PHE A 64 32.08 -0.13 -12.07
C PHE A 64 32.01 -1.52 -11.47
N HIS A 65 31.45 -1.62 -10.26
CA HIS A 65 31.28 -2.88 -9.54
C HIS A 65 29.94 -3.54 -9.91
N PHE A 66 29.97 -4.85 -10.17
CA PHE A 66 28.77 -5.63 -10.46
C PHE A 66 28.82 -7.00 -9.77
N SER A 67 27.70 -7.71 -9.76
CA SER A 67 27.63 -9.08 -9.24
C SER A 67 27.21 -10.05 -10.34
N VAL A 68 27.85 -11.21 -10.36
CA VAL A 68 27.46 -12.35 -11.19
C VAL A 68 26.75 -13.36 -10.30
N TYR A 69 25.57 -13.79 -10.73
CA TYR A 69 24.73 -14.72 -9.97
C TYR A 69 24.72 -16.09 -10.64
N PRO A 70 24.60 -17.18 -9.86
CA PRO A 70 24.39 -18.51 -10.43
C PRO A 70 23.08 -18.56 -11.23
N THR A 71 23.09 -19.31 -12.30
CA THR A 71 21.86 -19.57 -13.07
C THR A 71 20.92 -20.42 -12.23
N LEU A 72 19.67 -19.98 -12.07
CA LEU A 72 18.65 -20.74 -11.37
C LEU A 72 18.20 -21.92 -12.25
N ARG A 73 18.70 -23.12 -11.95
CA ARG A 73 18.44 -24.34 -12.75
C ARG A 73 17.56 -25.36 -12.02
N GLU A 74 17.45 -25.24 -10.70
CA GLU A 74 16.70 -26.21 -9.90
C GLU A 74 15.20 -25.94 -10.01
N LYS A 75 14.47 -26.99 -10.34
CA LYS A 75 13.01 -26.98 -10.32
C LYS A 75 12.54 -26.95 -8.86
N MET A 76 11.62 -26.07 -8.53
CA MET A 76 10.97 -26.11 -7.22
C MET A 76 10.30 -27.46 -7.00
N ALA A 77 10.47 -28.01 -5.80
CA ALA A 77 9.93 -29.33 -5.46
C ALA A 77 8.39 -29.32 -5.35
N ASN A 78 7.81 -28.20 -4.90
CA ASN A 78 6.40 -28.10 -4.61
C ASN A 78 5.66 -27.31 -5.70
N GLU A 79 4.52 -27.85 -6.14
CA GLU A 79 3.58 -27.13 -6.99
C GLU A 79 2.87 -26.04 -6.19
N VAL A 80 2.75 -24.85 -6.77
CA VAL A 80 2.02 -23.73 -6.19
C VAL A 80 0.69 -23.51 -6.89
N LEU A 81 -0.31 -23.00 -6.16
CA LEU A 81 -1.55 -22.51 -6.70
C LEU A 81 -1.34 -21.10 -7.22
N LEU A 82 -1.90 -20.75 -8.36
CA LEU A 82 -1.77 -19.43 -8.97
C LEU A 82 -3.14 -18.81 -9.25
N PHE A 83 -3.38 -17.64 -8.70
CA PHE A 83 -4.49 -16.76 -9.07
C PHE A 83 -3.95 -15.63 -9.94
N ASP A 84 -4.08 -15.78 -11.26
CA ASP A 84 -3.57 -14.85 -12.27
C ASP A 84 -4.59 -14.66 -13.40
N PRO A 85 -5.67 -13.88 -13.16
CA PRO A 85 -6.73 -13.68 -14.17
C PRO A 85 -6.22 -13.01 -15.45
N ARG A 86 -5.11 -12.27 -15.39
CA ARG A 86 -4.49 -11.62 -16.55
C ARG A 86 -3.50 -12.52 -17.30
N THR A 87 -3.19 -13.69 -16.75
CA THR A 87 -2.21 -14.65 -17.30
C THR A 87 -0.79 -14.11 -17.52
N ALA A 88 -0.47 -12.96 -16.95
CA ALA A 88 0.77 -12.23 -17.19
C ALA A 88 1.97 -12.86 -16.46
N MET A 89 1.75 -13.39 -15.27
CA MET A 89 2.80 -13.99 -14.42
C MET A 89 3.26 -15.36 -14.89
N ARG A 90 2.45 -16.07 -15.71
CA ARG A 90 2.78 -17.43 -16.20
C ARG A 90 4.13 -17.49 -16.90
N ARG A 91 4.50 -16.44 -17.66
CA ARG A 91 5.80 -16.35 -18.33
C ARG A 91 6.97 -16.47 -17.35
N ASP A 92 6.91 -15.77 -16.22
CA ASP A 92 7.97 -15.79 -15.23
C ASP A 92 8.04 -17.13 -14.49
N PHE A 93 6.91 -17.77 -14.20
CA PHE A 93 6.86 -19.09 -13.59
C PHE A 93 7.46 -20.16 -14.49
N LEU A 94 7.15 -20.14 -15.79
CA LEU A 94 7.75 -21.05 -16.78
C LEU A 94 9.27 -20.82 -16.91
N ARG A 95 9.71 -19.55 -16.97
CA ARG A 95 11.13 -19.18 -17.04
C ARG A 95 11.93 -19.66 -15.83
N LEU A 96 11.32 -19.62 -14.64
CA LEU A 96 11.94 -19.99 -13.37
C LEU A 96 11.75 -21.48 -13.02
N ASN A 97 11.14 -22.28 -13.88
CA ASN A 97 10.79 -23.68 -13.63
C ASN A 97 9.97 -23.89 -12.34
N ILE A 98 9.09 -22.93 -11.99
CA ILE A 98 8.17 -23.04 -10.87
C ILE A 98 6.94 -23.82 -11.32
N PRO A 99 6.67 -25.03 -10.79
CA PRO A 99 5.47 -25.79 -11.14
C PRO A 99 4.25 -25.13 -10.53
N PHE A 100 3.20 -24.91 -11.32
CA PHE A 100 1.98 -24.27 -10.85
C PHE A 100 0.74 -24.85 -11.53
N ARG A 101 -0.39 -24.71 -10.83
CA ARG A 101 -1.73 -24.89 -11.40
C ARG A 101 -2.62 -23.72 -11.04
N GLU A 102 -3.62 -23.48 -11.87
CA GLU A 102 -4.59 -22.41 -11.62
C GLU A 102 -5.42 -22.72 -10.37
N TRP A 103 -5.56 -21.72 -9.50
CA TRP A 103 -6.43 -21.81 -8.34
C TRP A 103 -7.89 -21.50 -8.74
N LYS A 104 -8.81 -22.37 -8.31
CA LYS A 104 -10.26 -22.29 -8.65
C LYS A 104 -11.15 -22.06 -7.44
N GLY A 105 -10.58 -21.60 -6.33
CA GLY A 105 -11.32 -21.31 -5.09
C GLY A 105 -11.30 -22.45 -4.08
N GLU A 106 -10.55 -23.54 -4.33
CA GLU A 106 -10.45 -24.64 -3.39
C GLU A 106 -9.67 -24.27 -2.13
N ALA A 107 -10.17 -24.70 -0.96
CA ALA A 107 -9.41 -24.67 0.29
C ALA A 107 -8.41 -25.84 0.28
N ALA A 108 -7.14 -25.56 0.56
CA ALA A 108 -6.09 -26.56 0.59
C ALA A 108 -5.04 -26.22 1.64
N ALA A 109 -5.22 -26.75 2.85
CA ALA A 109 -4.30 -26.54 3.97
C ALA A 109 -2.86 -26.96 3.58
N GLY A 110 -1.89 -26.14 3.97
CA GLY A 110 -0.48 -26.40 3.71
C GLY A 110 0.00 -26.04 2.30
N ASN A 111 -0.90 -25.78 1.35
CA ASN A 111 -0.50 -25.35 0.00
C ASN A 111 -0.10 -23.87 -0.02
N VAL A 112 0.75 -23.53 -0.98
CA VAL A 112 1.13 -22.15 -1.27
C VAL A 112 0.26 -21.63 -2.41
N LEU A 113 -0.40 -20.51 -2.20
CA LEU A 113 -1.17 -19.79 -3.22
C LEU A 113 -0.49 -18.45 -3.51
N VAL A 114 -0.30 -18.15 -4.78
CA VAL A 114 0.22 -16.87 -5.25
C VAL A 114 -0.89 -16.09 -5.92
N VAL A 115 -1.12 -14.88 -5.46
CA VAL A 115 -1.95 -13.87 -6.12
C VAL A 115 -1.03 -12.99 -6.94
N ALA A 116 -1.21 -13.02 -8.24
CA ALA A 116 -0.38 -12.30 -9.20
C ALA A 116 -0.45 -10.78 -9.02
N GLN A 117 0.53 -10.08 -9.57
CA GLN A 117 0.59 -8.63 -9.57
C GLN A 117 -0.68 -8.04 -10.19
N GLY A 118 -1.32 -7.08 -9.49
CA GLY A 118 -2.54 -6.41 -9.96
C GLY A 118 -3.77 -7.32 -10.12
N ALA A 119 -3.76 -8.54 -9.59
CA ALA A 119 -4.84 -9.50 -9.77
C ALA A 119 -6.10 -9.18 -8.93
N LEU A 120 -5.95 -8.40 -7.86
CA LEU A 120 -7.05 -8.06 -6.96
C LEU A 120 -7.89 -6.86 -7.43
N ASN A 121 -7.59 -6.27 -8.57
CA ASN A 121 -8.29 -5.09 -9.08
C ASN A 121 -9.77 -5.35 -9.39
N GLU A 122 -10.15 -6.59 -9.70
CA GLU A 122 -11.49 -6.91 -10.20
C GLU A 122 -12.41 -7.50 -9.14
N SER A 123 -11.90 -8.26 -8.23
CA SER A 123 -12.61 -8.75 -7.03
C SER A 123 -11.64 -9.50 -6.12
N LEU A 124 -11.81 -9.35 -4.81
CA LEU A 124 -11.19 -10.29 -3.86
C LEU A 124 -12.11 -11.49 -3.72
N PRO A 125 -11.69 -12.67 -4.18
CA PRO A 125 -12.46 -13.86 -3.89
C PRO A 125 -12.53 -14.07 -2.38
N GLY A 126 -13.74 -14.12 -1.79
CA GLY A 126 -13.91 -14.41 -0.36
C GLY A 126 -13.24 -15.72 0.06
N ALA A 127 -13.10 -16.65 -0.87
CA ALA A 127 -12.36 -17.90 -0.72
C ALA A 127 -10.86 -17.72 -0.37
N LEU A 128 -10.25 -16.55 -0.62
CA LEU A 128 -8.84 -16.31 -0.23
C LEU A 128 -8.67 -16.27 1.30
N GLU A 129 -9.60 -15.64 2.01
CA GLU A 129 -9.55 -15.62 3.47
C GLU A 129 -9.76 -17.02 4.05
N ASP A 130 -10.76 -17.75 3.52
CA ASP A 130 -11.05 -19.12 3.96
C ASP A 130 -9.87 -20.06 3.67
N PHE A 131 -9.18 -19.87 2.52
CA PHE A 131 -7.96 -20.60 2.20
C PHE A 131 -6.87 -20.40 3.26
N VAL A 132 -6.60 -19.16 3.65
CA VAL A 132 -5.55 -18.86 4.64
C VAL A 132 -5.96 -19.34 6.02
N ARG A 133 -7.20 -19.10 6.45
CA ARG A 133 -7.70 -19.52 7.77
C ARG A 133 -7.61 -21.02 7.99
N SER A 134 -7.83 -21.81 6.95
CA SER A 134 -7.72 -23.26 6.97
C SER A 134 -6.26 -23.78 6.96
N GLY A 135 -5.26 -22.89 7.05
CA GLY A 135 -3.85 -23.26 7.08
C GLY A 135 -3.13 -23.09 5.75
N GLY A 136 -3.77 -22.49 4.77
CA GLY A 136 -3.14 -22.11 3.51
C GLY A 136 -2.07 -21.03 3.69
N ARG A 137 -1.14 -20.95 2.78
CA ARG A 137 -0.01 -20.03 2.78
C ARG A 137 -0.06 -19.15 1.53
N LEU A 138 -0.23 -17.85 1.73
CA LEU A 138 -0.57 -16.91 0.68
C LEU A 138 0.55 -15.90 0.44
N LEU A 139 0.95 -15.77 -0.82
CA LEU A 139 1.74 -14.66 -1.32
C LEU A 139 0.85 -13.73 -2.13
N ILE A 140 0.72 -12.48 -1.71
CA ILE A 140 0.07 -11.42 -2.49
C ILE A 140 1.18 -10.55 -3.06
N LEU A 141 1.30 -10.53 -4.39
CA LEU A 141 2.21 -9.62 -5.07
C LEU A 141 1.63 -8.21 -5.18
N GLY A 142 2.41 -7.25 -5.64
CA GLY A 142 2.04 -5.85 -5.74
C GLY A 142 0.66 -5.64 -6.36
N GLN A 143 -0.19 -4.85 -5.72
CA GLN A 143 -1.54 -4.53 -6.17
C GLN A 143 -1.65 -3.04 -6.49
N SER A 144 -2.69 -2.65 -7.22
CA SER A 144 -2.94 -1.23 -7.53
C SER A 144 -3.13 -0.39 -6.26
N GLY A 145 -2.84 0.90 -6.36
CA GLY A 145 -3.03 1.84 -5.26
C GLY A 145 -4.44 1.82 -4.70
N ASP A 146 -5.46 1.71 -5.56
CA ASP A 146 -6.86 1.68 -5.14
C ASP A 146 -7.20 0.45 -4.28
N VAL A 147 -6.70 -0.73 -4.65
CA VAL A 147 -6.88 -1.94 -3.83
C VAL A 147 -6.21 -1.79 -2.47
N LEU A 148 -5.01 -1.21 -2.45
CA LEU A 148 -4.25 -1.05 -1.21
C LEU A 148 -4.87 0.00 -0.29
N THR A 149 -5.36 1.11 -0.83
CA THR A 149 -5.98 2.18 -0.02
C THR A 149 -7.42 1.86 0.36
N ASP A 150 -8.21 1.37 -0.57
CA ASP A 150 -9.64 1.18 -0.36
C ASP A 150 -9.96 -0.12 0.39
N ALA A 151 -9.32 -1.24 0.03
CA ALA A 151 -9.50 -2.52 0.72
C ALA A 151 -8.47 -2.77 1.81
N GLY A 152 -7.21 -2.40 1.53
CA GLY A 152 -6.10 -2.63 2.44
C GLY A 152 -6.03 -1.64 3.59
N LYS A 153 -6.67 -0.47 3.47
CA LYS A 153 -6.48 0.67 4.39
C LYS A 153 -5.00 1.01 4.62
N PHE A 154 -4.18 0.75 3.61
CA PHE A 154 -2.78 1.14 3.65
C PHE A 154 -2.60 2.53 3.08
N ARG A 155 -1.77 3.32 3.72
CA ARG A 155 -1.16 4.46 3.05
C ARG A 155 -0.07 3.95 2.13
N ILE A 156 0.02 4.52 0.94
CA ILE A 156 0.97 4.08 -0.07
C ILE A 156 1.98 5.18 -0.40
N SER A 157 3.19 4.78 -0.75
CA SER A 157 4.14 5.65 -1.42
C SER A 157 3.60 5.99 -2.83
N ARG A 158 3.74 7.25 -3.22
CA ARG A 158 3.39 7.69 -4.58
C ARG A 158 4.58 7.66 -5.54
N HIS A 159 5.72 7.17 -5.07
CA HIS A 159 6.97 7.18 -5.80
C HIS A 159 7.48 5.77 -6.03
N VAL A 160 8.05 5.56 -7.19
CA VAL A 160 8.78 4.32 -7.50
C VAL A 160 10.07 4.28 -6.68
N SER A 161 10.21 3.24 -5.90
CA SER A 161 11.37 3.07 -5.03
C SER A 161 12.46 2.24 -5.68
N ARG A 162 13.68 2.72 -5.62
CA ARG A 162 14.87 2.05 -6.16
C ARG A 162 15.75 1.42 -5.10
N ARG A 163 15.41 1.56 -3.83
CA ARG A 163 16.22 1.02 -2.74
C ARG A 163 15.40 0.73 -1.49
N PHE A 164 15.67 -0.44 -0.89
CA PHE A 164 15.17 -0.83 0.41
C PHE A 164 16.28 -1.42 1.29
N TRP A 165 15.96 -1.58 2.57
CA TRP A 165 16.85 -2.15 3.57
C TRP A 165 16.11 -3.23 4.35
N PRO A 166 16.81 -4.28 4.82
CA PRO A 166 16.25 -5.17 5.83
C PRO A 166 15.91 -4.41 7.10
N VAL A 167 14.72 -4.65 7.64
CA VAL A 167 14.38 -4.18 8.99
C VAL A 167 15.42 -4.70 9.98
N ALA A 168 15.91 -3.85 10.88
CA ALA A 168 17.05 -4.15 11.73
C ALA A 168 16.91 -5.46 12.50
N THR A 169 15.70 -5.76 13.00
CA THR A 169 15.38 -6.97 13.76
C THR A 169 15.05 -8.19 12.89
N GLN A 170 15.02 -8.04 11.55
CA GLN A 170 14.63 -9.08 10.59
C GLN A 170 15.79 -9.58 9.70
N ARG A 171 17.01 -9.13 9.93
CA ARG A 171 18.16 -9.48 9.08
C ARG A 171 18.40 -10.99 8.93
N ASN A 172 18.02 -11.76 9.95
CA ASN A 172 18.15 -13.22 9.98
C ASN A 172 16.89 -13.96 9.50
N HIS A 173 15.88 -13.24 9.00
CA HIS A 173 14.68 -13.87 8.47
C HIS A 173 15.03 -14.77 7.27
N PRO A 174 14.46 -15.99 7.14
CA PRO A 174 14.83 -16.94 6.05
C PRO A 174 14.75 -16.35 4.66
N ILE A 175 13.78 -15.48 4.37
CA ILE A 175 13.66 -14.79 3.08
C ILE A 175 14.86 -13.87 2.82
N LEU A 176 15.42 -13.27 3.86
CA LEU A 176 16.49 -12.26 3.77
C LEU A 176 17.88 -12.85 4.01
N ALA A 177 17.98 -14.08 4.47
CA ALA A 177 19.26 -14.72 4.81
C ALA A 177 20.22 -14.71 3.62
N GLY A 178 21.41 -14.12 3.81
CA GLY A 178 22.46 -14.04 2.77
C GLY A 178 22.16 -13.07 1.63
N ILE A 179 21.19 -12.17 1.79
CA ILE A 179 20.96 -11.03 0.89
C ILE A 179 21.81 -9.85 1.37
N ASP A 180 22.64 -9.34 0.48
CA ASP A 180 23.39 -8.13 0.71
C ASP A 180 22.49 -6.90 0.53
N VAL A 181 22.67 -5.88 1.35
CA VAL A 181 21.92 -4.61 1.25
C VAL A 181 22.06 -3.98 -0.14
N GLY A 182 23.21 -4.15 -0.79
CA GLY A 182 23.45 -3.68 -2.15
C GLY A 182 22.59 -4.36 -3.20
N GLU A 183 22.10 -5.58 -2.93
CA GLU A 183 21.20 -6.31 -3.84
C GLU A 183 19.77 -5.75 -3.86
N LEU A 184 19.39 -4.99 -2.83
CA LEU A 184 18.09 -4.34 -2.72
C LEU A 184 18.08 -2.94 -3.36
N CYS A 185 18.82 -2.77 -4.44
CA CYS A 185 19.01 -1.47 -5.07
C CYS A 185 19.14 -1.59 -6.58
N ASN A 186 18.42 -0.73 -7.31
CA ASN A 186 18.56 -0.55 -8.76
C ASN A 186 18.51 -1.88 -9.56
N TRP A 187 17.40 -2.57 -9.50
CA TRP A 187 17.19 -3.82 -10.25
C TRP A 187 17.13 -3.58 -11.76
N ARG A 188 17.48 -4.57 -12.55
CA ARG A 188 17.47 -4.48 -14.01
C ARG A 188 16.06 -4.24 -14.54
N GLY A 189 15.98 -3.40 -15.58
CA GLY A 189 14.70 -3.05 -16.21
C GLY A 189 13.78 -2.23 -15.32
N ALA A 190 12.52 -2.23 -15.66
CA ALA A 190 11.47 -1.47 -15.00
C ALA A 190 10.36 -2.37 -14.50
N GLY A 191 9.73 -2.00 -13.39
CA GLY A 191 8.44 -2.56 -12.98
C GLY A 191 7.33 -2.12 -13.94
N THR A 192 6.26 -2.90 -14.03
CA THR A 192 5.14 -2.66 -14.96
C THR A 192 3.81 -2.41 -14.27
N LEU A 193 3.78 -2.44 -12.92
CA LEU A 193 2.56 -2.17 -12.16
C LEU A 193 2.06 -0.73 -12.34
N LEU A 194 2.98 0.22 -12.49
CA LEU A 194 2.67 1.62 -12.82
C LEU A 194 3.17 1.95 -14.22
N PRO A 195 2.45 2.79 -14.97
CA PRO A 195 2.92 3.27 -16.27
C PRO A 195 4.28 3.97 -16.15
N GLU A 196 5.11 3.83 -17.17
CA GLU A 196 6.45 4.44 -17.23
C GLU A 196 6.40 5.97 -17.16
N GLU A 197 5.33 6.56 -17.67
CA GLU A 197 5.10 8.01 -17.76
C GLU A 197 4.26 8.58 -16.60
N SER A 198 4.41 8.10 -15.39
CA SER A 198 3.82 8.78 -14.23
C SER A 198 4.57 10.10 -13.93
N GLY A 199 4.63 10.97 -14.92
CA GLY A 199 5.20 12.31 -14.80
C GLY A 199 4.36 13.15 -13.85
N THR A 200 4.97 13.69 -12.79
CA THR A 200 4.34 14.72 -11.98
C THR A 200 4.28 16.01 -12.79
N SER A 201 3.09 16.39 -13.22
CA SER A 201 2.86 17.74 -13.73
C SER A 201 2.47 18.66 -12.58
N ILE A 202 3.10 19.82 -12.45
CA ILE A 202 2.55 20.89 -11.62
C ILE A 202 1.44 21.56 -12.42
N GLN A 203 0.25 21.50 -11.91
CA GLN A 203 -0.87 22.27 -12.42
C GLN A 203 -0.81 23.69 -11.85
N TRP A 204 -0.45 24.65 -12.67
CA TRP A 204 -0.63 26.07 -12.38
C TRP A 204 -2.01 26.52 -12.86
N PRO A 205 -2.61 27.56 -12.28
CA PRO A 205 -4.00 27.94 -12.60
C PRO A 205 -4.30 28.21 -14.09
N LYS A 206 -3.32 28.22 -14.97
CA LYS A 206 -3.49 28.45 -16.41
C LYS A 206 -2.53 27.67 -17.32
N ALA A 207 -1.69 26.79 -16.79
CA ALA A 207 -0.78 25.99 -17.59
C ALA A 207 -0.34 24.74 -16.86
N SER A 208 -0.33 23.59 -17.56
CA SER A 208 0.36 22.39 -17.12
C SER A 208 1.82 22.52 -17.56
N LEU A 209 2.73 22.63 -16.60
CA LEU A 209 4.17 22.63 -16.91
C LEU A 209 4.68 21.19 -16.68
N PRO A 210 5.15 20.51 -17.73
CA PRO A 210 5.86 19.26 -17.55
C PRO A 210 7.13 19.53 -16.75
N PHE A 211 7.28 18.87 -15.60
CA PHE A 211 8.57 18.87 -14.90
C PHE A 211 9.59 18.10 -15.72
N GLY A 212 10.76 18.69 -15.94
CA GLY A 212 11.86 18.11 -16.70
C GLY A 212 12.53 16.88 -16.05
N TRP A 213 11.99 16.38 -14.94
CA TRP A 213 12.48 15.19 -14.26
C TRP A 213 11.43 14.08 -14.40
N HIS A 214 11.51 13.32 -15.50
CA HIS A 214 10.77 12.08 -15.62
C HIS A 214 11.49 11.03 -14.77
N VAL A 215 10.90 10.67 -13.64
CA VAL A 215 11.35 9.51 -12.88
C VAL A 215 10.78 8.28 -13.60
N SER A 216 11.55 7.72 -14.53
CA SER A 216 11.16 6.47 -15.18
C SER A 216 11.11 5.33 -14.16
N ASN A 217 10.40 4.26 -14.48
CA ASN A 217 10.36 3.04 -13.68
C ASN A 217 11.66 2.22 -13.78
N GLN A 218 12.67 2.69 -14.52
CA GLN A 218 13.96 2.01 -14.65
C GLN A 218 14.66 1.90 -13.29
N GLY A 219 15.17 0.73 -12.99
CA GLY A 219 15.84 0.45 -11.72
C GLY A 219 14.89 0.29 -10.53
N SER A 220 13.57 0.23 -10.76
CA SER A 220 12.61 0.04 -9.67
C SER A 220 12.86 -1.27 -8.92
N VAL A 221 12.82 -1.20 -7.60
CA VAL A 221 12.77 -2.36 -6.71
C VAL A 221 11.33 -2.62 -6.26
N ALA A 222 10.57 -1.56 -6.10
CA ALA A 222 9.12 -1.62 -5.94
C ALA A 222 8.45 -0.41 -6.60
N SER A 223 7.38 -0.65 -7.35
CA SER A 223 6.54 0.40 -7.94
C SER A 223 5.65 1.07 -6.89
N ILE A 224 5.19 0.32 -5.91
CA ILE A 224 4.35 0.78 -4.80
C ILE A 224 4.90 0.18 -3.51
N ALA A 225 5.08 1.01 -2.48
CA ALA A 225 5.33 0.55 -1.12
C ALA A 225 4.20 1.03 -0.20
N VAL A 226 3.87 0.24 0.81
CA VAL A 226 2.86 0.61 1.81
C VAL A 226 3.52 1.18 3.05
N GLU A 227 2.88 2.15 3.71
CA GLU A 227 3.36 2.59 5.01
C GLU A 227 3.26 1.42 6.00
N LYS A 228 4.29 1.24 6.81
CA LYS A 228 4.30 0.20 7.84
C LYS A 228 3.04 0.32 8.69
N PRO A 229 2.21 -0.73 8.79
CA PRO A 229 0.97 -0.66 9.56
C PRO A 229 1.25 -0.35 11.03
N HIS A 230 0.46 0.53 11.61
CA HIS A 230 0.52 0.90 13.02
C HIS A 230 -0.60 0.28 13.86
N HIS A 231 -1.22 -0.75 13.32
CA HIS A 231 -2.21 -1.62 13.96
C HIS A 231 -2.16 -3.01 13.32
N GLY A 232 -2.68 -4.01 14.01
CA GLY A 232 -2.65 -5.39 13.54
C GLY A 232 -1.28 -6.07 13.73
N SER A 233 -1.18 -7.31 13.28
CA SER A 233 -0.03 -8.19 13.49
C SER A 233 0.96 -8.23 12.33
N TRP A 234 0.88 -7.28 11.39
CA TRP A 234 1.83 -7.21 10.30
C TRP A 234 3.26 -6.98 10.78
N THR A 235 4.16 -7.83 10.36
CA THR A 235 5.60 -7.76 10.64
C THR A 235 6.34 -7.33 9.39
N PRO A 236 6.85 -6.09 9.29
CA PRO A 236 7.68 -5.64 8.18
C PRO A 236 9.00 -6.40 8.14
N LEU A 237 9.42 -6.83 6.95
CA LEU A 237 10.71 -7.49 6.71
C LEU A 237 11.71 -6.55 6.02
N LEU A 238 11.21 -5.69 5.13
CA LEU A 238 11.99 -4.65 4.46
C LEU A 238 11.41 -3.28 4.79
N GLU A 239 12.25 -2.27 4.66
CA GLU A 239 11.87 -0.88 4.90
C GLU A 239 12.60 0.08 3.96
N GLY A 240 11.98 1.21 3.69
CA GLY A 240 12.54 2.23 2.81
C GLY A 240 11.74 3.52 2.83
N GLU A 241 11.97 4.35 1.82
CA GLU A 241 11.35 5.64 1.63
C GLU A 241 11.69 6.64 2.75
N PHE A 242 10.91 7.72 2.80
CA PHE A 242 11.12 8.75 3.80
C PHE A 242 11.05 8.16 5.22
N ASP A 243 12.11 8.39 5.98
CA ASP A 243 12.24 7.99 7.39
C ASP A 243 12.06 6.47 7.62
N LEU A 244 12.29 5.64 6.62
CA LEU A 244 12.09 4.19 6.67
C LEU A 244 10.64 3.80 7.06
N ALA A 245 9.67 4.66 6.76
CA ALA A 245 8.29 4.46 7.17
C ALA A 245 7.52 3.48 6.29
N TYR A 246 8.05 3.13 5.12
CA TYR A 246 7.37 2.27 4.15
C TYR A 246 8.00 0.88 4.06
N THR A 247 7.19 -0.09 3.70
CA THR A 247 7.61 -1.47 3.50
C THR A 247 7.07 -2.04 2.20
N PRO A 248 7.89 -2.72 1.39
CA PRO A 248 7.44 -3.48 0.23
C PRO A 248 7.24 -4.95 0.56
N LEU A 249 7.64 -5.42 1.75
CA LEU A 249 7.59 -6.83 2.13
C LEU A 249 7.26 -6.97 3.61
N MET A 250 6.15 -7.59 3.90
CA MET A 250 5.69 -7.86 5.26
C MET A 250 4.90 -9.16 5.34
N GLU A 251 4.84 -9.73 6.54
CA GLU A 251 4.08 -10.94 6.80
C GLU A 251 3.12 -10.80 7.98
N LYS A 252 2.10 -11.64 8.00
CA LYS A 252 1.26 -11.88 9.18
C LYS A 252 0.73 -13.31 9.19
N THR A 253 0.18 -13.70 10.33
CA THR A 253 -0.61 -14.93 10.47
C THR A 253 -2.10 -14.60 10.40
N LEU A 254 -2.90 -15.54 9.87
CA LEU A 254 -4.34 -15.43 9.80
C LEU A 254 -4.95 -16.82 10.05
N GLY A 255 -5.59 -17.01 11.19
CA GLY A 255 -5.95 -18.33 11.66
C GLY A 255 -4.71 -19.22 11.84
N THR A 256 -4.68 -20.38 11.21
CA THR A 256 -3.52 -21.27 11.19
C THR A 256 -2.62 -21.06 9.97
N GLY A 257 -2.99 -20.17 9.06
CA GLY A 257 -2.25 -19.88 7.85
C GLY A 257 -1.33 -18.66 7.97
N ARG A 258 -0.68 -18.35 6.86
CA ARG A 258 0.30 -17.26 6.76
C ARG A 258 0.07 -16.45 5.50
N VAL A 259 0.20 -15.14 5.61
CA VAL A 259 0.12 -14.18 4.49
C VAL A 259 1.42 -13.43 4.38
N ILE A 260 1.98 -13.37 3.19
CA ILE A 260 3.03 -12.43 2.82
C ILE A 260 2.45 -11.45 1.80
N TYR A 261 2.55 -10.16 2.11
CA TYR A 261 2.37 -9.10 1.12
C TYR A 261 3.74 -8.66 0.61
N CYS A 262 3.91 -8.69 -0.72
CA CYS A 262 5.16 -8.33 -1.38
C CYS A 262 4.89 -7.44 -2.59
N SER A 263 5.18 -6.15 -2.46
CA SER A 263 5.12 -5.21 -3.58
C SER A 263 6.48 -4.96 -4.25
N LEU A 264 7.50 -5.79 -3.93
CA LEU A 264 8.69 -5.81 -4.75
C LEU A 264 8.32 -6.20 -6.18
N ASP A 265 8.91 -5.53 -7.16
CA ASP A 265 8.69 -5.81 -8.59
C ASP A 265 9.38 -7.13 -9.00
N LEU A 266 8.90 -8.26 -8.44
CA LEU A 266 9.51 -9.59 -8.64
C LEU A 266 9.18 -10.19 -10.00
N THR A 267 8.04 -9.82 -10.59
CA THR A 267 7.49 -10.40 -11.82
C THR A 267 7.10 -9.33 -12.81
N GLU A 268 6.82 -9.73 -14.04
CA GLU A 268 6.36 -8.85 -15.13
C GLU A 268 7.30 -7.68 -15.44
N ARG A 269 8.57 -7.77 -15.05
CA ARG A 269 9.57 -6.72 -15.35
C ARG A 269 9.89 -6.65 -16.85
N THR A 270 10.26 -5.46 -17.32
CA THR A 270 10.71 -5.27 -18.71
C THR A 270 12.00 -6.05 -19.01
N GLN A 271 12.84 -6.26 -18.01
CA GLN A 271 14.02 -7.15 -18.06
C GLN A 271 14.11 -7.94 -16.75
N PRO A 272 14.27 -9.26 -16.79
CA PRO A 272 14.46 -10.07 -15.58
C PRO A 272 15.68 -9.62 -14.78
N ASP A 273 15.52 -9.64 -13.46
CA ASP A 273 16.61 -9.36 -12.52
C ASP A 273 16.90 -10.60 -11.66
N PRO A 274 18.18 -11.03 -11.55
CA PRO A 274 18.51 -12.27 -10.82
C PRO A 274 18.22 -12.18 -9.33
N VAL A 275 18.20 -10.97 -8.74
CA VAL A 275 17.84 -10.79 -7.33
C VAL A 275 16.35 -10.93 -7.15
N ALA A 276 15.54 -10.30 -8.02
CA ALA A 276 14.08 -10.47 -8.02
C ALA A 276 13.66 -11.94 -8.15
N ASP A 277 14.29 -12.66 -9.09
CA ASP A 277 14.05 -14.09 -9.32
C ASP A 277 14.34 -14.92 -8.06
N ARG A 278 15.47 -14.68 -7.42
CA ARG A 278 15.86 -15.36 -6.17
C ARG A 278 14.96 -15.01 -5.00
N PHE A 279 14.51 -13.77 -4.92
CA PHE A 279 13.53 -13.37 -3.90
C PHE A 279 12.22 -14.14 -4.04
N LEU A 280 11.68 -14.23 -5.27
CA LEU A 280 10.46 -14.98 -5.52
C LEU A 280 10.59 -16.43 -5.07
N GLN A 281 11.66 -17.12 -5.47
CA GLN A 281 11.91 -18.49 -5.05
C GLN A 281 12.02 -18.62 -3.53
N ARG A 282 12.77 -17.74 -2.86
CA ARG A 282 12.93 -17.77 -1.40
C ARG A 282 11.63 -17.55 -0.64
N ILE A 283 10.78 -16.65 -1.15
CA ILE A 283 9.46 -16.43 -0.54
C ILE A 283 8.61 -17.70 -0.66
N LEU A 284 8.64 -18.34 -1.83
CA LEU A 284 7.88 -19.57 -2.07
C LEU A 284 8.42 -20.74 -1.24
N ASP A 285 9.74 -20.91 -1.14
CA ASP A 285 10.39 -21.93 -0.30
C ASP A 285 10.07 -21.71 1.20
N TYR A 286 10.16 -20.46 1.65
CA TYR A 286 9.78 -20.12 3.01
C TYR A 286 8.32 -20.46 3.30
N LEU A 287 7.41 -20.05 2.42
CA LEU A 287 5.99 -20.38 2.57
C LEU A 287 5.76 -21.89 2.54
N ALA A 288 6.46 -22.64 1.70
CA ALA A 288 6.34 -24.10 1.63
C ALA A 288 6.77 -24.81 2.93
N THR A 289 7.73 -24.23 3.65
CA THR A 289 8.37 -24.84 4.82
C THR A 289 8.02 -24.20 6.17
N ALA A 290 7.39 -22.99 6.14
CA ALA A 290 7.05 -22.26 7.35
C ALA A 290 6.17 -23.10 8.29
N PRO A 291 6.42 -23.06 9.61
CA PRO A 291 5.60 -23.78 10.58
C PRO A 291 4.15 -23.26 10.57
N VAL A 292 3.24 -24.12 11.00
CA VAL A 292 1.84 -23.73 11.22
C VAL A 292 1.81 -22.58 12.23
N ALA A 293 1.05 -21.55 11.93
CA ALA A 293 0.91 -20.41 12.80
C ALA A 293 0.07 -20.75 14.04
N SER A 294 0.47 -20.21 15.17
CA SER A 294 -0.38 -20.24 16.37
C SER A 294 -1.25 -18.99 16.35
N PRO A 295 -2.58 -19.13 16.41
CA PRO A 295 -3.46 -17.96 16.49
C PRO A 295 -3.11 -17.10 17.70
N GLY A 296 -3.15 -15.78 17.53
CA GLY A 296 -3.02 -14.85 18.63
C GLY A 296 -4.13 -15.05 19.67
N MET A 297 -3.88 -14.66 20.91
CA MET A 297 -4.82 -14.78 22.00
C MET A 297 -5.45 -13.45 22.37
N ARG A 298 -6.63 -13.50 22.96
CA ARG A 298 -7.26 -12.33 23.55
C ARG A 298 -6.44 -11.84 24.73
N ALA A 299 -6.06 -10.55 24.75
CA ALA A 299 -5.34 -9.97 25.87
C ALA A 299 -6.25 -9.72 27.08
N CYS A 300 -5.67 -9.76 28.28
CA CYS A 300 -6.32 -9.31 29.51
C CYS A 300 -5.87 -7.86 29.81
N TYR A 301 -6.79 -6.89 29.79
CA TYR A 301 -6.49 -5.52 30.17
C TYR A 301 -6.90 -5.22 31.59
N ILE A 302 -6.00 -4.66 32.38
CA ILE A 302 -6.24 -4.26 33.77
C ILE A 302 -5.81 -2.79 33.90
N GLY A 303 -6.77 -1.87 34.05
CA GLY A 303 -6.47 -0.45 34.13
C GLY A 303 -7.68 0.44 33.86
N GLY A 304 -7.45 1.75 33.81
CA GLY A 304 -8.47 2.76 33.61
C GLY A 304 -8.93 2.93 32.15
N GLU A 305 -9.89 3.84 31.95
CA GLU A 305 -10.56 4.06 30.65
C GLU A 305 -9.61 4.54 29.55
N LYS A 306 -8.58 5.33 29.87
CA LYS A 306 -7.67 5.90 28.86
C LYS A 306 -6.89 4.81 28.12
N GLY A 307 -6.34 3.85 28.88
CA GLY A 307 -5.65 2.72 28.26
C GLY A 307 -6.60 1.80 27.48
N ALA A 308 -7.81 1.56 28.00
CA ALA A 308 -8.83 0.82 27.27
C ALA A 308 -9.19 1.50 25.93
N LYS A 309 -9.34 2.83 25.93
CA LYS A 309 -9.61 3.60 24.73
C LYS A 309 -8.46 3.47 23.71
N LEU A 310 -7.21 3.62 24.14
CA LEU A 310 -6.05 3.43 23.30
C LEU A 310 -6.05 2.03 22.63
N LEU A 311 -6.29 0.98 23.41
CA LEU A 311 -6.34 -0.39 22.89
C LEU A 311 -7.52 -0.62 21.93
N MET A 312 -8.69 -0.01 22.20
CA MET A 312 -9.83 -0.02 21.26
C MET A 312 -9.50 0.70 19.96
N GLU A 313 -8.88 1.87 20.02
CA GLU A 313 -8.42 2.61 18.84
C GLU A 313 -7.39 1.83 18.02
N MET A 314 -6.58 0.99 18.66
CA MET A 314 -5.63 0.11 18.01
C MET A 314 -6.25 -1.24 17.60
N GLU A 315 -7.55 -1.44 17.81
CA GLU A 315 -8.29 -2.69 17.52
C GLU A 315 -7.69 -3.94 18.19
N VAL A 316 -7.11 -3.78 19.35
CA VAL A 316 -6.63 -4.93 20.13
C VAL A 316 -7.83 -5.74 20.63
N ASP A 317 -7.79 -7.06 20.47
CA ASP A 317 -8.80 -7.94 21.09
C ASP A 317 -8.44 -8.17 22.55
N PHE A 318 -9.18 -7.53 23.45
CA PHE A 318 -8.94 -7.64 24.88
C PHE A 318 -10.22 -7.79 25.70
N ALA A 319 -10.07 -8.30 26.92
CA ALA A 319 -11.10 -8.29 27.94
C ALA A 319 -10.62 -7.45 29.14
N VAL A 320 -11.50 -6.63 29.69
CA VAL A 320 -11.21 -5.88 30.92
C VAL A 320 -11.35 -6.82 32.11
N ALA A 321 -10.38 -6.79 33.02
CA ALA A 321 -10.36 -7.58 34.26
C ALA A 321 -9.77 -6.76 35.41
N ASP A 322 -9.92 -7.31 36.64
CA ASP A 322 -9.38 -6.73 37.86
C ASP A 322 -8.18 -7.50 38.42
N ARG A 323 -7.86 -8.65 37.83
CA ARG A 323 -6.75 -9.55 38.21
C ARG A 323 -6.07 -10.18 37.02
N LEU A 324 -4.83 -10.62 37.21
CA LEU A 324 -4.04 -11.29 36.16
C LEU A 324 -4.72 -12.60 35.74
N PRO A 325 -4.65 -12.98 34.46
CA PRO A 325 -5.11 -14.27 33.97
C PRO A 325 -4.16 -15.39 34.46
N GLU A 326 -4.59 -16.64 34.33
CA GLU A 326 -3.73 -17.79 34.68
C GLU A 326 -2.50 -17.89 33.75
N SER A 327 -2.64 -17.48 32.50
CA SER A 327 -1.58 -17.50 31.48
C SER A 327 -1.88 -16.53 30.37
N GLY A 328 -0.90 -16.29 29.48
CA GLY A 328 -1.07 -15.49 28.28
C GLY A 328 -0.56 -14.06 28.40
N LEU A 329 -1.26 -13.09 27.79
CA LEU A 329 -0.89 -11.68 27.73
C LEU A 329 -1.77 -10.84 28.65
N ALA A 330 -1.15 -10.12 29.59
CA ALA A 330 -1.79 -9.04 30.34
C ALA A 330 -1.24 -7.68 29.90
N ILE A 331 -2.12 -6.69 29.79
CA ILE A 331 -1.76 -5.30 29.52
C ILE A 331 -2.19 -4.48 30.73
N LEU A 332 -1.24 -3.86 31.41
CA LEU A 332 -1.50 -3.09 32.63
C LEU A 332 -1.51 -1.60 32.31
N GLY A 333 -2.65 -0.97 32.51
CA GLY A 333 -2.86 0.45 32.40
C GLY A 333 -2.89 1.18 33.75
N GLU A 334 -3.08 2.50 33.70
CA GLU A 334 -3.17 3.32 34.90
C GLU A 334 -4.27 2.85 35.86
N GLY A 335 -4.04 3.04 37.15
CA GLY A 335 -5.04 2.72 38.20
C GLY A 335 -5.22 1.23 38.48
N ASN A 336 -4.45 0.35 37.88
CA ASN A 336 -4.45 -1.06 38.26
C ASN A 336 -3.91 -1.24 39.68
N ARG A 337 -4.32 -2.32 40.34
CA ARG A 337 -3.96 -2.64 41.75
C ARG A 337 -3.09 -3.91 41.86
N ILE A 338 -2.53 -4.37 40.76
CA ILE A 338 -1.67 -5.54 40.73
C ILE A 338 -0.37 -5.25 41.49
N ARG A 339 -0.02 -6.09 42.46
CA ARG A 339 1.20 -5.96 43.23
C ARG A 339 2.38 -6.59 42.48
N ASP A 340 3.60 -6.12 42.74
CA ASP A 340 4.80 -6.66 42.10
C ASP A 340 5.01 -8.13 42.33
N ILE A 341 4.64 -8.62 43.52
CA ILE A 341 4.76 -10.05 43.83
C ILE A 341 3.81 -10.90 42.94
N GLU A 342 2.60 -10.42 42.67
CA GLU A 342 1.64 -11.12 41.81
C GLU A 342 2.13 -11.08 40.35
N LEU A 343 2.72 -9.97 39.97
CA LEU A 343 3.31 -9.81 38.65
C LEU A 343 4.50 -10.72 38.44
N GLU A 344 5.42 -10.81 39.39
CA GLU A 344 6.53 -11.75 39.35
C GLU A 344 6.10 -13.21 39.28
N GLN A 345 5.12 -13.61 40.06
CA GLN A 345 4.55 -14.96 40.02
C GLN A 345 3.96 -15.28 38.63
N PHE A 346 3.22 -14.32 38.06
CA PHE A 346 2.66 -14.47 36.70
C PHE A 346 3.76 -14.62 35.66
N LEU A 347 4.82 -13.81 35.74
CA LEU A 347 5.97 -13.89 34.82
C LEU A 347 6.72 -15.24 35.01
N GLN A 348 6.93 -15.67 36.25
CA GLN A 348 7.57 -16.98 36.53
C GLN A 348 6.83 -18.14 35.89
N SER A 349 5.49 -18.09 35.84
CA SER A 349 4.66 -19.10 35.18
C SER A 349 4.64 -18.98 33.64
N GLY A 350 5.39 -18.00 33.04
CA GLY A 350 5.47 -17.81 31.60
C GLY A 350 4.51 -16.75 31.06
N GLY A 351 3.85 -16.01 31.93
CA GLY A 351 3.00 -14.86 31.54
C GLY A 351 3.78 -13.76 30.84
N ARG A 352 3.11 -13.03 29.98
CA ARG A 352 3.66 -11.86 29.28
C ARG A 352 2.91 -10.61 29.68
N VAL A 353 3.62 -9.52 29.89
CA VAL A 353 3.03 -8.25 30.35
C VAL A 353 3.51 -7.08 29.52
N ILE A 354 2.57 -6.21 29.14
CA ILE A 354 2.89 -4.90 28.58
C ILE A 354 2.38 -3.84 29.55
N LEU A 355 3.28 -2.98 29.99
CA LEU A 355 2.98 -1.90 30.92
C LEU A 355 2.76 -0.61 30.14
N ILE A 356 1.50 -0.14 30.12
CA ILE A 356 1.06 1.12 29.55
C ILE A 356 0.51 2.05 30.64
N GLU A 357 1.07 1.95 31.83
CA GLU A 357 0.71 2.80 32.96
C GLU A 357 1.12 4.25 32.69
N ARG A 358 0.28 5.18 33.12
CA ARG A 358 0.46 6.64 32.91
C ARG A 358 0.76 7.34 34.20
N GLY A 359 1.38 8.51 34.12
CA GLY A 359 1.59 9.39 35.26
C GLY A 359 2.87 9.07 36.03
N SER A 360 2.79 8.99 37.36
CA SER A 360 3.92 8.57 38.16
C SER A 360 4.35 7.21 37.70
N ALA A 361 5.53 7.17 37.07
CA ALA A 361 6.07 5.94 36.57
C ALA A 361 5.90 4.82 37.57
N PRO A 362 5.53 3.66 37.11
CA PRO A 362 5.60 2.53 37.99
C PRO A 362 7.08 2.35 38.38
N GLU A 363 7.43 2.68 39.61
CA GLU A 363 8.66 2.15 40.21
C GLU A 363 8.52 0.64 40.40
N ARG A 364 7.93 0.00 39.36
CA ARG A 364 7.63 -1.42 39.31
C ARG A 364 8.83 -2.16 38.76
N LEU A 365 9.13 -3.30 39.32
CA LEU A 365 10.16 -4.18 38.79
C LEU A 365 11.52 -3.48 38.61
N GLY A 366 11.76 -2.41 39.37
CA GLY A 366 12.97 -1.59 39.23
C GLY A 366 12.98 -0.58 38.09
N PHE A 367 11.88 -0.44 37.34
CA PHE A 367 11.75 0.59 36.32
C PHE A 367 11.66 1.99 36.94
N ARG A 368 12.40 2.94 36.38
CA ARG A 368 12.36 4.33 36.84
C ARG A 368 12.29 5.28 35.64
N LEU A 369 11.33 6.17 35.69
CA LEU A 369 11.25 7.27 34.74
C LEU A 369 11.89 8.53 35.35
N GLU A 370 12.62 9.24 34.54
CA GLU A 370 13.20 10.53 34.91
C GLU A 370 13.00 11.54 33.79
N LYS A 371 12.95 12.81 34.12
CA LYS A 371 12.96 13.87 33.12
C LYS A 371 14.26 13.82 32.35
N SER A 372 14.21 13.58 31.08
CA SER A 372 15.38 13.34 30.25
C SER A 372 15.32 14.14 28.95
N LEU A 373 16.47 14.68 28.54
CA LEU A 373 16.65 15.17 27.19
C LEU A 373 16.76 13.96 26.23
N PHE A 374 15.95 13.94 25.23
CA PHE A 374 15.89 12.88 24.25
C PHE A 374 17.21 12.76 23.47
N SER A 375 17.74 11.57 23.35
CA SER A 375 18.92 11.26 22.53
C SER A 375 18.51 10.49 21.28
N ASN A 376 18.88 10.99 20.10
CA ASN A 376 18.72 10.28 18.82
C ASN A 376 19.61 9.01 18.68
N ARG A 377 20.40 8.69 19.68
CA ARG A 377 21.36 7.57 19.70
C ARG A 377 20.85 6.41 20.53
N MET A 378 19.60 6.00 20.32
CA MET A 378 19.08 4.83 20.99
C MET A 378 19.56 3.55 20.31
N LYS A 379 19.97 2.59 21.11
CA LYS A 379 20.24 1.25 20.67
C LYS A 379 18.94 0.46 20.70
N ILE A 380 18.58 -0.16 19.57
CA ILE A 380 17.45 -1.09 19.53
C ILE A 380 17.85 -2.33 20.32
N PRO A 381 17.12 -2.71 21.37
CA PRO A 381 17.40 -3.95 22.08
C PRO A 381 17.11 -5.17 21.20
N ASP A 382 17.92 -6.20 21.34
CA ASP A 382 17.69 -7.49 20.66
C ASP A 382 16.72 -8.36 21.47
N TRP A 383 15.44 -8.00 21.43
CA TRP A 383 14.34 -8.73 22.09
C TRP A 383 13.38 -9.30 21.07
N SER A 384 12.89 -10.52 21.33
CA SER A 384 11.86 -11.15 20.51
C SER A 384 10.57 -10.32 20.42
N GLU A 385 10.25 -9.56 21.46
CA GLU A 385 9.10 -8.65 21.53
C GLU A 385 9.21 -7.49 20.54
N LEU A 386 10.41 -7.19 20.02
CA LEU A 386 10.68 -6.13 19.06
C LEU A 386 10.82 -6.63 17.61
N THR A 387 10.54 -7.89 17.35
CA THR A 387 10.53 -8.45 15.99
C THR A 387 9.68 -7.57 15.06
N GLY A 388 10.22 -7.15 13.91
CA GLY A 388 9.54 -6.23 12.98
C GLY A 388 9.72 -4.73 13.29
N SER A 389 10.30 -4.37 14.42
CA SER A 389 10.61 -2.97 14.75
C SER A 389 11.96 -2.55 14.17
N SER A 390 12.07 -1.31 13.77
CA SER A 390 13.26 -0.74 13.14
C SER A 390 13.80 0.50 13.88
N VAL A 391 14.91 1.00 13.38
CA VAL A 391 15.52 2.24 13.91
C VAL A 391 14.55 3.43 13.84
N SER A 392 13.65 3.46 12.86
CA SER A 392 12.71 4.57 12.69
C SER A 392 11.72 4.68 13.84
N GLU A 393 11.24 3.57 14.41
CA GLU A 393 10.32 3.59 15.54
C GLU A 393 10.97 4.19 16.81
N PHE A 394 12.30 4.13 16.90
CA PHE A 394 13.05 4.68 18.03
C PHE A 394 13.56 6.12 17.81
N ARG A 395 13.37 6.67 16.60
CA ARG A 395 13.65 8.07 16.27
C ARG A 395 12.45 8.94 16.60
N SER A 396 12.20 9.19 17.86
CA SER A 396 11.05 9.95 18.31
C SER A 396 11.44 11.37 18.66
N ARG A 397 10.62 12.35 18.29
CA ARG A 397 10.65 13.68 18.88
C ARG A 397 9.66 13.70 20.03
N VAL A 398 10.05 14.29 21.13
CA VAL A 398 9.23 14.42 22.33
C VAL A 398 9.34 15.85 22.86
N ASP A 399 8.39 16.26 23.67
CA ASP A 399 8.43 17.55 24.36
C ASP A 399 9.58 17.55 25.39
N PHE A 400 10.08 18.73 25.70
CA PHE A 400 11.21 18.90 26.64
C PHE A 400 10.94 18.38 28.05
N ASP A 401 9.68 18.15 28.38
CA ASP A 401 9.24 17.65 29.70
C ASP A 401 8.93 16.16 29.71
N ALA A 402 9.30 15.41 28.65
CA ALA A 402 9.04 13.99 28.58
C ALA A 402 9.75 13.22 29.69
N MET A 403 9.01 12.28 30.29
CA MET A 403 9.55 11.31 31.24
C MET A 403 9.99 10.06 30.49
N LEU A 404 11.26 9.70 30.60
CA LEU A 404 11.88 8.59 29.89
C LEU A 404 12.61 7.66 30.86
N PHE A 405 12.83 6.41 30.47
CA PHE A 405 13.61 5.48 31.30
C PHE A 405 15.10 5.86 31.31
N ARG A 406 15.70 5.71 32.46
CA ARG A 406 17.15 5.80 32.61
C ARG A 406 17.80 4.50 32.17
N ALA A 407 17.93 4.31 30.85
CA ALA A 407 18.45 3.09 30.24
C ALA A 407 19.05 3.37 28.86
N ASP A 408 19.75 2.39 28.28
CA ASP A 408 20.27 2.44 26.91
C ASP A 408 19.16 2.62 25.86
N CYS A 409 17.96 2.11 26.17
CA CYS A 409 16.75 2.39 25.42
C CYS A 409 15.77 3.19 26.30
N PRO A 410 15.75 4.53 26.22
CA PRO A 410 14.90 5.36 27.06
C PRO A 410 13.40 5.20 26.84
N LEU A 411 12.96 4.67 25.68
CA LEU A 411 11.55 4.44 25.37
C LEU A 411 11.00 3.16 25.97
N LEU A 412 11.85 2.15 26.18
CA LEU A 412 11.45 0.81 26.59
C LEU A 412 12.35 0.25 27.67
N GLN A 413 11.74 -0.44 28.61
CA GLN A 413 12.47 -1.34 29.51
C GLN A 413 11.80 -2.71 29.55
N ARG A 414 12.60 -3.75 29.82
CA ARG A 414 12.15 -5.12 29.95
C ARG A 414 12.65 -5.75 31.24
N TYR A 415 11.75 -6.45 31.94
CA TYR A 415 12.04 -7.32 33.06
C TYR A 415 11.70 -8.77 32.68
N ARG A 416 12.51 -9.72 33.16
CA ARG A 416 12.27 -11.16 32.96
C ARG A 416 12.25 -11.89 34.28
N ALA A 417 11.28 -12.81 34.42
CA ALA A 417 11.24 -13.78 35.52
C ALA A 417 10.74 -15.13 34.97
N GLY A 418 11.51 -16.18 35.23
CA GLY A 418 11.21 -17.51 34.66
C GLY A 418 11.16 -17.45 33.10
N ASN A 419 10.08 -17.93 32.52
CA ASN A 419 9.84 -17.94 31.08
C ASN A 419 9.04 -16.72 30.60
N GLY A 420 8.63 -15.84 31.49
CA GLY A 420 7.84 -14.65 31.17
C GLY A 420 8.66 -13.38 31.05
N SER A 421 8.01 -12.37 30.49
CA SER A 421 8.58 -11.04 30.35
C SER A 421 7.55 -9.93 30.55
N ALA A 422 8.01 -8.80 31.13
CA ALA A 422 7.27 -7.57 31.21
C ALA A 422 8.02 -6.50 30.42
N VAL A 423 7.33 -5.79 29.49
CA VAL A 423 7.85 -4.70 28.71
C VAL A 423 7.08 -3.43 29.05
N ALA A 424 7.79 -2.38 29.44
CA ALA A 424 7.22 -1.08 29.76
C ALA A 424 7.54 -0.05 28.68
N LEU A 425 6.55 0.78 28.31
CA LEU A 425 6.72 1.94 27.43
C LEU A 425 6.77 3.21 28.27
N ALA A 426 7.78 4.06 28.03
CA ALA A 426 7.90 5.36 28.68
C ALA A 426 6.90 6.40 28.16
N LEU A 427 6.52 6.30 26.90
CA LEU A 427 5.62 7.22 26.22
C LEU A 427 4.54 6.45 25.49
N LEU A 428 3.31 6.97 25.54
CA LEU A 428 2.18 6.43 24.81
C LEU A 428 1.77 7.37 23.65
N PRO A 429 1.28 6.82 22.54
CA PRO A 429 0.97 7.61 21.35
C PRO A 429 -0.10 8.69 21.59
N ASP A 430 -1.06 8.46 22.49
CA ASP A 430 -2.15 9.36 22.80
C ASP A 430 -1.84 10.38 23.90
N GLU A 431 -0.64 10.34 24.49
CA GLU A 431 -0.16 11.36 25.45
C GLU A 431 0.50 12.55 24.74
N LEU A 432 0.79 12.41 23.44
CA LEU A 432 1.44 13.44 22.66
C LEU A 432 0.45 14.52 22.24
N ALA A 433 0.80 15.80 22.49
CA ALA A 433 -0.03 16.94 22.11
C ALA A 433 0.04 17.23 20.60
N VAL A 434 -0.40 16.28 19.78
CA VAL A 434 -0.30 16.30 18.30
C VAL A 434 -0.99 17.51 17.70
N GLU A 435 -2.09 17.96 18.31
CA GLU A 435 -2.87 19.12 17.87
C GLU A 435 -2.12 20.45 18.09
N LYS A 436 -1.28 20.51 19.12
CA LYS A 436 -0.45 21.69 19.41
C LYS A 436 0.85 21.69 18.59
N ASN A 437 1.36 20.52 18.27
CA ASN A 437 2.63 20.37 17.57
C ASN A 437 2.55 19.23 16.57
N THR A 438 2.40 19.57 15.30
CA THR A 438 2.23 18.61 14.19
C THR A 438 3.40 17.64 14.01
N TYR A 439 4.61 17.96 14.50
CA TYR A 439 5.74 17.04 14.47
C TYR A 439 5.55 15.83 15.38
N LEU A 440 4.79 15.97 16.46
CA LEU A 440 4.50 14.88 17.39
C LEU A 440 3.62 13.79 16.74
N ARG A 441 2.94 14.10 15.65
CA ARG A 441 2.17 13.14 14.86
C ARG A 441 3.02 11.96 14.39
N PHE A 442 4.22 12.22 13.86
CA PHE A 442 5.13 11.15 13.42
C PHE A 442 5.61 10.31 14.60
N THR A 443 5.87 10.92 15.73
CA THR A 443 6.19 10.21 16.97
C THR A 443 5.02 9.34 17.43
N SER A 444 3.79 9.86 17.40
CA SER A 444 2.59 9.10 17.75
C SER A 444 2.44 7.85 16.87
N TRP A 445 2.61 7.99 15.55
CA TRP A 445 2.54 6.85 14.63
C TRP A 445 3.62 5.78 14.89
N ARG A 446 4.85 6.21 15.16
CA ARG A 446 5.95 5.31 15.50
C ARG A 446 5.69 4.55 16.79
N LEU A 447 5.19 5.24 17.81
CA LEU A 447 4.81 4.61 19.09
C LEU A 447 3.63 3.66 18.92
N ARG A 448 2.64 3.97 18.05
CA ARG A 448 1.55 3.03 17.71
C ARG A 448 2.09 1.77 17.05
N ARG A 449 2.99 1.90 16.06
CA ARG A 449 3.65 0.74 15.43
C ARG A 449 4.41 -0.09 16.45
N LEU A 450 5.20 0.57 17.28
CA LEU A 450 5.98 -0.11 18.32
C LEU A 450 5.08 -0.88 19.29
N LEU A 451 4.02 -0.26 19.77
CA LEU A 451 3.06 -0.90 20.67
C LEU A 451 2.32 -2.06 19.97
N ALA A 452 1.93 -1.90 18.72
CA ALA A 452 1.31 -2.97 17.94
C ALA A 452 2.25 -4.19 17.79
N GLN A 453 3.53 -3.96 17.47
CA GLN A 453 4.53 -5.03 17.39
C GLN A 453 4.75 -5.72 18.75
N LEU A 454 4.83 -4.94 19.83
CA LEU A 454 4.95 -5.50 21.18
C LEU A 454 3.76 -6.40 21.53
N ILE A 455 2.54 -5.96 21.24
CA ILE A 455 1.31 -6.74 21.48
C ILE A 455 1.31 -8.02 20.63
N ALA A 456 1.54 -7.90 19.32
CA ALA A 456 1.58 -9.04 18.41
C ALA A 456 2.65 -10.06 18.81
N ASN A 457 3.88 -9.62 19.07
CA ASN A 457 5.01 -10.48 19.42
C ASN A 457 4.86 -11.08 20.84
N SER A 458 4.05 -10.45 21.69
CA SER A 458 3.65 -11.01 22.97
C SER A 458 2.46 -11.97 22.86
N GLY A 459 2.03 -12.28 21.64
CA GLY A 459 0.95 -13.22 21.37
C GLY A 459 -0.46 -12.62 21.46
N GLY A 460 -0.59 -11.30 21.51
CA GLY A 460 -1.88 -10.61 21.46
C GLY A 460 -2.52 -10.68 20.07
N ARG A 461 -3.86 -10.68 20.04
CA ARG A 461 -4.66 -10.67 18.82
C ARG A 461 -5.34 -9.31 18.62
N PHE A 462 -5.58 -8.96 17.36
CA PHE A 462 -6.31 -7.77 16.97
C PHE A 462 -7.68 -8.13 16.38
N LEU A 463 -8.67 -7.27 16.54
CA LEU A 463 -10.06 -7.56 16.12
C LEU A 463 -10.20 -7.75 14.61
N ARG A 464 -9.31 -7.12 13.82
CA ARG A 464 -9.30 -7.25 12.35
C ARG A 464 -8.23 -8.21 11.82
N GLU A 465 -7.64 -9.04 12.65
CA GLU A 465 -6.76 -10.12 12.15
C GLU A 465 -7.45 -11.05 11.17
N ASP A 466 -8.77 -11.04 11.21
CA ASP A 466 -9.63 -11.79 10.32
C ASP A 466 -9.65 -11.27 8.88
N ALA A 467 -9.12 -10.08 8.61
CA ALA A 467 -9.05 -9.54 7.26
C ALA A 467 -7.76 -9.94 6.55
N LEU A 468 -7.86 -10.36 5.30
CA LEU A 468 -6.71 -10.69 4.46
C LEU A 468 -5.73 -9.52 4.35
N LEU A 469 -6.27 -8.34 4.08
CA LEU A 469 -5.65 -7.04 4.21
C LEU A 469 -6.36 -6.30 5.36
N ASN A 470 -5.83 -5.17 5.82
CA ASN A 470 -6.36 -4.47 7.01
C ASN A 470 -7.85 -4.05 6.92
N GLY A 471 -8.44 -4.08 5.74
CA GLY A 471 -9.79 -3.57 5.48
C GLY A 471 -10.95 -4.56 5.59
N GLY A 472 -10.70 -5.85 5.73
CA GLY A 472 -11.75 -6.87 5.67
C GLY A 472 -12.40 -6.94 4.28
N THR A 473 -11.88 -7.77 3.43
CA THR A 473 -12.22 -7.81 2.00
C THR A 473 -13.29 -8.84 1.69
N ARG A 474 -14.38 -8.83 2.41
CA ARG A 474 -15.54 -9.64 2.04
C ARG A 474 -16.29 -8.95 0.89
N GLY A 475 -16.14 -9.47 -0.31
CA GLY A 475 -16.77 -8.97 -1.54
C GLY A 475 -15.91 -7.95 -2.30
N PRO A 476 -16.39 -7.46 -3.45
CA PRO A 476 -15.66 -6.52 -4.29
C PRO A 476 -15.41 -5.19 -3.55
N VAL A 477 -14.27 -4.58 -3.82
CA VAL A 477 -13.88 -3.28 -3.24
C VAL A 477 -14.66 -2.15 -3.92
N PHE A 478 -14.83 -2.31 -5.22
CA PHE A 478 -15.60 -1.42 -6.06
C PHE A 478 -16.32 -2.20 -7.16
N LEU A 479 -17.29 -1.56 -7.76
CA LEU A 479 -18.06 -2.07 -8.90
C LEU A 479 -17.77 -1.19 -10.10
N PRO A 480 -17.15 -1.70 -11.17
CA PRO A 480 -16.84 -0.91 -12.34
C PRO A 480 -18.13 -0.48 -13.06
N LEU A 481 -18.15 0.77 -13.48
CA LEU A 481 -19.27 1.32 -14.26
C LEU A 481 -18.94 1.46 -15.75
N ALA A 482 -17.72 1.13 -16.15
CA ALA A 482 -17.36 1.12 -17.57
C ALA A 482 -18.17 0.07 -18.35
N GLY A 483 -18.53 0.38 -19.59
CA GLY A 483 -19.27 -0.48 -20.48
C GLY A 483 -20.66 0.06 -20.85
N ALA A 484 -21.65 -0.80 -21.01
CA ALA A 484 -22.95 -0.46 -21.59
C ALA A 484 -23.83 0.40 -20.66
N TRP A 485 -24.34 1.50 -21.20
CA TRP A 485 -25.31 2.41 -20.59
C TRP A 485 -26.45 2.67 -21.57
N GLN A 486 -27.63 3.04 -21.05
CA GLN A 486 -28.76 3.52 -21.84
C GLN A 486 -28.70 5.05 -21.89
N MET A 487 -28.88 5.63 -23.09
CA MET A 487 -28.83 7.09 -23.33
C MET A 487 -30.09 7.59 -24.06
N MET A 488 -30.54 8.78 -23.66
CA MET A 488 -31.63 9.53 -24.31
C MET A 488 -31.25 11.01 -24.40
N VAL A 489 -31.26 11.53 -25.61
CA VAL A 489 -31.14 12.99 -25.83
C VAL A 489 -32.53 13.61 -25.60
N THR A 490 -32.57 14.64 -24.74
CA THR A 490 -33.84 15.32 -24.41
C THR A 490 -33.93 16.72 -25.01
N HIS A 491 -32.80 17.37 -25.20
CA HIS A 491 -32.75 18.74 -25.71
C HIS A 491 -31.51 18.94 -26.58
N PRO A 492 -31.55 18.60 -27.86
CA PRO A 492 -30.43 18.87 -28.77
C PRO A 492 -30.31 20.36 -29.06
N LEU A 493 -29.10 20.88 -28.99
CA LEU A 493 -28.73 22.26 -29.34
C LEU A 493 -27.69 22.22 -30.44
N PRO A 494 -27.62 23.28 -31.28
CA PRO A 494 -26.57 23.37 -32.29
C PRO A 494 -25.22 23.60 -31.62
N LYS A 495 -24.15 23.01 -32.14
CA LYS A 495 -22.83 23.14 -31.53
C LYS A 495 -22.34 24.59 -31.55
N ALA A 496 -22.02 25.11 -30.38
CA ALA A 496 -21.43 26.42 -30.20
C ALA A 496 -19.97 26.43 -30.72
N GLN A 497 -19.64 27.38 -31.52
CA GLN A 497 -18.31 27.49 -32.15
C GLN A 497 -17.33 28.32 -31.31
N THR A 498 -17.83 29.12 -30.40
CA THR A 498 -17.02 29.99 -29.53
C THR A 498 -17.59 30.00 -28.10
N PRO A 499 -16.77 30.30 -27.08
CA PRO A 499 -17.24 30.41 -25.70
C PRO A 499 -18.35 31.43 -25.50
N GLN A 500 -18.44 32.45 -26.34
CA GLN A 500 -19.50 33.46 -26.27
C GLN A 500 -20.86 32.93 -26.77
N GLN A 501 -20.85 31.87 -27.54
CA GLN A 501 -22.06 31.17 -28.03
C GLN A 501 -22.49 30.03 -27.12
N ALA A 502 -21.73 29.80 -26.03
CA ALA A 502 -22.07 28.72 -25.07
C ALA A 502 -23.48 28.83 -24.53
N HIS A 503 -24.17 27.69 -24.53
CA HIS A 503 -25.59 27.63 -24.22
C HIS A 503 -25.88 27.80 -22.72
N GLU A 504 -27.06 28.38 -22.42
CA GLU A 504 -27.65 28.30 -21.10
C GLU A 504 -28.44 26.99 -20.94
N ASP A 505 -28.50 26.49 -19.71
CA ASP A 505 -29.24 25.26 -19.43
C ASP A 505 -30.74 25.45 -19.78
N PRO A 506 -31.25 24.74 -20.78
CA PRO A 506 -32.64 24.90 -21.23
C PRO A 506 -33.66 24.31 -20.28
N GLY A 507 -33.21 23.76 -19.14
CA GLY A 507 -34.03 22.89 -18.30
C GLY A 507 -34.17 21.50 -18.94
N ASP A 508 -35.12 20.68 -18.45
CA ASP A 508 -35.25 19.35 -19.02
C ASP A 508 -36.62 18.72 -18.79
N ALA A 509 -37.26 18.28 -19.86
CA ALA A 509 -38.47 17.49 -19.84
C ALA A 509 -38.29 16.10 -19.21
N GLY A 510 -37.06 15.58 -19.11
CA GLY A 510 -36.75 14.28 -18.49
C GLY A 510 -37.15 14.18 -17.02
N PHE A 511 -37.15 15.32 -16.30
CA PHE A 511 -37.64 15.35 -14.93
C PHE A 511 -39.14 15.01 -14.86
N ALA A 512 -39.95 15.68 -15.67
CA ALA A 512 -41.39 15.45 -15.71
C ALA A 512 -41.73 14.04 -16.20
N LYS A 513 -40.89 13.44 -17.06
CA LYS A 513 -41.04 12.06 -17.57
C LYS A 513 -40.53 11.02 -16.57
N GLY A 514 -39.94 11.42 -15.45
CA GLY A 514 -39.49 10.51 -14.41
C GLY A 514 -38.21 9.75 -14.76
N PHE A 515 -37.33 10.27 -15.62
CA PHE A 515 -36.11 9.60 -16.09
C PHE A 515 -35.13 9.25 -14.94
N ALA A 516 -35.17 9.98 -13.85
CA ALA A 516 -34.41 9.66 -12.65
C ALA A 516 -34.93 8.41 -11.91
N GLY A 517 -36.20 8.04 -12.11
CA GLY A 517 -36.91 7.04 -11.32
C GLY A 517 -36.37 5.63 -11.49
N ALA A 518 -36.26 4.88 -10.37
CA ALA A 518 -35.75 3.52 -10.38
C ALA A 518 -36.64 2.52 -11.19
N ARG A 519 -37.91 2.82 -11.35
CA ARG A 519 -38.89 1.98 -12.08
C ARG A 519 -39.12 2.44 -13.51
N PHE A 520 -38.44 3.51 -13.95
CA PHE A 520 -38.58 3.98 -15.33
C PHE A 520 -38.06 2.92 -16.30
N ASP A 521 -38.84 2.66 -17.37
CA ASP A 521 -38.43 1.76 -18.44
C ASP A 521 -37.57 2.49 -19.47
N ASP A 522 -36.31 2.16 -19.50
CA ASP A 522 -35.29 2.72 -20.40
C ASP A 522 -34.93 1.74 -21.54
N SER A 523 -35.70 0.68 -21.74
CA SER A 523 -35.41 -0.36 -22.74
C SER A 523 -35.37 0.16 -24.20
N ALA A 524 -36.11 1.23 -24.47
CA ALA A 524 -36.15 1.87 -25.79
C ALA A 524 -34.99 2.90 -26.00
N TRP A 525 -34.17 3.15 -24.99
CA TRP A 525 -33.08 4.10 -25.12
C TRP A 525 -31.92 3.52 -25.93
N ARG A 526 -31.12 4.40 -26.52
CA ARG A 526 -29.93 4.02 -27.28
C ARG A 526 -28.86 3.44 -26.30
N LYS A 527 -28.29 2.29 -26.66
CA LYS A 527 -27.11 1.74 -25.92
C LYS A 527 -25.85 2.43 -26.37
N ILE A 528 -25.07 2.89 -25.39
CA ILE A 528 -23.75 3.52 -25.59
C ILE A 528 -22.73 2.86 -24.66
N SER A 529 -21.44 3.08 -24.90
CA SER A 529 -20.36 2.70 -24.00
C SER A 529 -19.84 3.93 -23.25
N LEU A 530 -19.77 3.86 -21.92
CA LEU A 530 -19.15 4.88 -21.08
C LEU A 530 -17.99 4.25 -20.30
N PRO A 531 -16.95 5.03 -19.89
CA PRO A 531 -16.76 6.47 -20.17
C PRO A 531 -16.43 6.73 -21.64
N GLY A 532 -16.74 7.94 -22.12
CA GLY A 532 -16.51 8.39 -23.48
C GLY A 532 -17.20 9.73 -23.77
N LYS A 533 -16.81 10.38 -24.84
CA LYS A 533 -17.42 11.61 -25.32
C LYS A 533 -18.65 11.28 -26.14
N ILE A 534 -19.65 12.17 -26.08
CA ILE A 534 -20.87 11.99 -26.85
C ILE A 534 -20.63 12.14 -28.35
N GLU A 535 -19.72 13.00 -28.76
CA GLU A 535 -19.34 13.23 -30.14
C GLU A 535 -18.71 12.00 -30.82
N ASP A 536 -18.02 11.17 -30.05
CA ASP A 536 -17.40 9.93 -30.55
C ASP A 536 -18.45 8.90 -31.04
N LEU A 537 -19.74 9.10 -30.68
CA LEU A 537 -20.83 8.28 -31.16
C LEU A 537 -21.21 8.56 -32.63
N GLY A 538 -20.73 9.67 -33.20
CA GLY A 538 -20.89 10.05 -34.59
C GLY A 538 -22.33 10.37 -35.01
N GLY A 539 -22.55 10.53 -36.30
CA GLY A 539 -23.85 10.88 -36.87
C GLY A 539 -24.35 12.24 -36.39
N GLU A 540 -25.60 12.29 -35.94
CA GLU A 540 -26.23 13.52 -35.41
C GLU A 540 -25.56 14.03 -34.12
N LEU A 541 -24.76 13.21 -33.47
CA LEU A 541 -24.09 13.56 -32.22
C LEU A 541 -22.66 14.08 -32.44
N ALA A 542 -22.12 14.01 -33.64
CA ALA A 542 -20.76 14.50 -33.93
C ALA A 542 -20.60 16.02 -33.69
N GLU A 543 -21.70 16.78 -33.90
CA GLU A 543 -21.78 18.22 -33.70
C GLU A 543 -22.91 18.53 -32.69
N PHE A 544 -22.79 17.94 -31.48
CA PHE A 544 -23.82 18.02 -30.47
C PHE A 544 -23.41 18.96 -29.33
N ASP A 545 -24.30 19.85 -28.94
CA ASP A 545 -24.41 20.42 -27.61
C ASP A 545 -25.84 20.18 -27.12
N GLY A 546 -26.09 20.24 -25.82
CA GLY A 546 -27.44 20.09 -25.29
C GLY A 546 -27.56 19.16 -24.07
N VAL A 547 -28.76 18.65 -23.87
CA VAL A 547 -29.07 17.81 -22.68
C VAL A 547 -29.33 16.38 -23.10
N PHE A 548 -28.64 15.48 -22.41
CA PHE A 548 -28.91 14.05 -22.51
C PHE A 548 -28.88 13.37 -21.16
N TRP A 549 -29.52 12.22 -21.09
CA TRP A 549 -29.55 11.38 -19.90
C TRP A 549 -28.84 10.07 -20.18
N VAL A 550 -28.12 9.56 -19.18
CA VAL A 550 -27.59 8.21 -19.20
C VAL A 550 -28.05 7.45 -17.96
N ARG A 551 -28.33 6.16 -18.14
CA ARG A 551 -28.87 5.30 -17.10
C ARG A 551 -28.21 3.95 -17.08
N ARG A 552 -28.01 3.38 -15.87
CA ARG A 552 -27.53 2.02 -15.68
C ARG A 552 -28.04 1.43 -14.37
N LYS A 553 -28.28 0.13 -14.38
CA LYS A 553 -28.51 -0.64 -13.16
C LYS A 553 -27.21 -1.22 -12.66
N VAL A 554 -27.00 -1.18 -11.36
CA VAL A 554 -25.84 -1.73 -10.65
C VAL A 554 -26.31 -2.60 -9.49
N TRP A 555 -25.76 -3.80 -9.37
CA TRP A 555 -26.04 -4.67 -8.22
C TRP A 555 -25.15 -4.30 -7.07
N ILE A 556 -25.70 -3.91 -5.93
CA ILE A 556 -24.92 -3.59 -4.72
C ILE A 556 -24.90 -4.83 -3.82
N PRO A 557 -23.71 -5.38 -3.54
CA PRO A 557 -23.59 -6.58 -2.70
C PRO A 557 -24.21 -6.41 -1.32
N ALA A 558 -24.86 -7.45 -0.79
CA ALA A 558 -25.43 -7.43 0.55
C ALA A 558 -24.37 -7.21 1.64
N GLN A 559 -23.12 -7.67 1.36
CA GLN A 559 -21.97 -7.54 2.24
C GLN A 559 -21.52 -6.08 2.46
N TRP A 560 -21.95 -5.17 1.60
CA TRP A 560 -21.66 -3.73 1.74
C TRP A 560 -22.59 -3.01 2.72
N ARG A 561 -23.54 -3.73 3.33
CA ARG A 561 -24.45 -3.14 4.32
C ARG A 561 -23.67 -2.62 5.52
N GLY A 562 -23.91 -1.36 5.88
CA GLY A 562 -23.18 -0.66 6.95
C GLY A 562 -21.92 0.07 6.48
N GLU A 563 -21.52 -0.09 5.23
CA GLU A 563 -20.42 0.67 4.64
C GLU A 563 -20.94 1.98 4.03
N GLU A 564 -20.11 3.01 4.03
CA GLU A 564 -20.34 4.24 3.26
C GLU A 564 -20.03 3.98 1.79
N ILE A 565 -20.95 4.34 0.91
CA ILE A 565 -20.85 4.10 -0.52
C ILE A 565 -20.72 5.44 -1.25
N VAL A 566 -19.78 5.46 -2.21
CA VAL A 566 -19.54 6.62 -3.06
C VAL A 566 -19.64 6.22 -4.52
N LEU A 567 -20.29 7.07 -5.31
CA LEU A 567 -20.32 7.01 -6.75
C LEU A 567 -19.25 7.94 -7.32
N ASP A 568 -18.20 7.38 -7.91
CA ASP A 568 -17.19 8.12 -8.65
C ASP A 568 -17.52 8.10 -10.13
N LEU A 569 -17.71 9.27 -10.73
CA LEU A 569 -17.95 9.42 -12.17
C LEU A 569 -16.69 9.90 -12.92
N GLY A 570 -15.65 10.29 -12.19
CA GLY A 570 -14.53 11.01 -12.80
C GLY A 570 -14.94 12.41 -13.27
N VAL A 571 -14.37 12.87 -14.38
CA VAL A 571 -14.72 14.16 -14.97
C VAL A 571 -15.97 14.01 -15.84
N VAL A 572 -16.97 14.85 -15.61
CA VAL A 572 -18.12 15.01 -16.51
C VAL A 572 -17.99 16.36 -17.21
N ASP A 573 -17.92 16.34 -18.49
CA ASP A 573 -17.84 17.51 -19.37
C ASP A 573 -19.24 17.79 -19.93
N ASP A 574 -19.97 18.85 -19.54
CA ASP A 574 -19.66 19.98 -18.64
C ASP A 574 -20.34 19.88 -17.27
N CYS A 575 -21.69 19.87 -17.27
CA CYS A 575 -22.53 19.92 -16.07
C CYS A 575 -23.28 18.61 -15.88
N ASP A 576 -23.50 18.25 -14.62
CA ASP A 576 -24.30 17.06 -14.34
C ASP A 576 -25.28 17.25 -13.18
N ILE A 577 -26.35 16.46 -13.19
CA ILE A 577 -27.21 16.16 -12.05
C ILE A 577 -27.32 14.65 -11.95
N THR A 578 -26.86 14.11 -10.83
CA THR A 578 -26.75 12.67 -10.64
C THR A 578 -27.74 12.17 -9.61
N PHE A 579 -28.37 11.03 -9.92
CA PHE A 579 -29.44 10.41 -9.14
C PHE A 579 -29.12 8.97 -8.79
N TRP A 580 -29.53 8.58 -7.59
CA TRP A 580 -29.50 7.21 -7.11
C TRP A 580 -30.90 6.76 -6.73
N ASN A 581 -31.44 5.74 -7.39
CA ASN A 581 -32.81 5.25 -7.20
C ASN A 581 -33.87 6.36 -7.25
N GLY A 582 -33.70 7.37 -8.10
CA GLY A 582 -34.62 8.49 -8.29
C GLY A 582 -34.37 9.69 -7.35
N ARG A 583 -33.41 9.61 -6.46
CA ARG A 583 -33.07 10.70 -5.52
C ARG A 583 -31.76 11.35 -5.92
N LYS A 584 -31.72 12.67 -5.93
CA LYS A 584 -30.50 13.43 -6.30
C LYS A 584 -29.43 13.25 -5.23
N ILE A 585 -28.23 12.81 -5.65
CA ILE A 585 -27.05 12.63 -4.78
C ILE A 585 -25.99 13.70 -5.02
N GLY A 586 -26.02 14.38 -6.15
CA GLY A 586 -25.06 15.43 -6.44
C GLY A 586 -25.39 16.19 -7.72
N GLU A 587 -24.76 17.36 -7.87
CA GLU A 587 -24.77 18.15 -9.08
C GLU A 587 -23.54 19.04 -9.15
N ILE A 588 -23.03 19.28 -10.37
CA ILE A 588 -22.06 20.31 -10.69
C ILE A 588 -22.65 21.15 -11.82
N SER A 589 -22.67 22.45 -11.67
CA SER A 589 -23.23 23.40 -12.63
C SER A 589 -22.24 24.49 -12.98
N LYS A 590 -22.56 25.32 -13.98
CA LYS A 590 -21.76 26.50 -14.40
C LYS A 590 -21.41 27.49 -13.27
N LYS A 591 -22.10 27.42 -12.12
CA LYS A 591 -21.80 28.25 -10.94
C LYS A 591 -20.56 27.76 -10.18
N THR A 592 -20.12 26.54 -10.43
CA THR A 592 -18.94 25.97 -9.80
C THR A 592 -17.69 26.33 -10.60
N PRO A 593 -16.65 26.93 -10.02
CA PRO A 593 -15.41 27.21 -10.74
C PRO A 593 -14.83 25.94 -11.34
N HIS A 594 -14.36 25.99 -12.58
CA HIS A 594 -13.73 24.88 -13.30
C HIS A 594 -14.61 23.63 -13.39
N PHE A 595 -15.93 23.77 -13.47
CA PHE A 595 -16.93 22.70 -13.43
C PHE A 595 -16.65 21.60 -14.47
N TRP A 596 -16.11 21.90 -15.64
CA TRP A 596 -15.84 20.94 -16.71
C TRP A 596 -14.67 19.98 -16.43
N GLU A 597 -13.76 20.32 -15.53
CA GLU A 597 -12.58 19.49 -15.17
C GLU A 597 -12.64 18.87 -13.77
N LEU A 598 -13.66 19.22 -12.98
CA LEU A 598 -13.81 18.67 -11.65
C LEU A 598 -14.18 17.17 -11.69
N LYS A 599 -13.54 16.40 -10.84
CA LYS A 599 -13.96 14.99 -10.61
C LYS A 599 -15.23 14.95 -9.78
N ARG A 600 -16.18 14.14 -10.23
CA ARG A 600 -17.43 13.87 -9.52
C ARG A 600 -17.26 12.67 -8.61
N SER A 601 -17.50 12.88 -7.32
CA SER A 601 -17.45 11.84 -6.31
C SER A 601 -18.60 12.11 -5.34
N TYR A 602 -19.69 11.36 -5.47
CA TYR A 602 -20.94 11.62 -4.76
C TYR A 602 -21.21 10.56 -3.70
N PRO A 603 -21.25 10.93 -2.40
CA PRO A 603 -21.66 10.01 -1.35
C PRO A 603 -23.13 9.62 -1.54
N VAL A 604 -23.43 8.33 -1.41
CA VAL A 604 -24.79 7.81 -1.51
C VAL A 604 -25.33 7.55 -0.11
N PRO A 605 -26.39 8.22 0.35
CA PRO A 605 -27.00 7.94 1.65
C PRO A 605 -27.39 6.48 1.80
N ALA A 606 -27.00 5.85 2.90
CA ALA A 606 -27.18 4.42 3.13
C ALA A 606 -28.65 3.97 3.04
N GLU A 607 -29.58 4.80 3.48
CA GLU A 607 -31.01 4.57 3.43
C GLU A 607 -31.61 4.60 2.00
N TRP A 608 -30.84 5.04 1.00
CA TRP A 608 -31.24 5.05 -0.39
C TRP A 608 -30.70 3.86 -1.17
N ILE A 609 -29.83 3.07 -0.53
CA ILE A 609 -29.16 1.92 -1.13
C ILE A 609 -29.96 0.64 -0.84
N ARG A 610 -30.19 -0.14 -1.88
CA ARG A 610 -30.75 -1.50 -1.78
C ARG A 610 -29.63 -2.50 -1.81
N PHE A 611 -29.19 -2.95 -0.63
CA PHE A 611 -28.12 -3.93 -0.50
C PHE A 611 -28.63 -5.35 -0.83
N GLY A 612 -27.91 -6.08 -1.68
CA GLY A 612 -28.31 -7.37 -2.22
C GLY A 612 -29.33 -7.26 -3.35
N GLU A 613 -29.45 -6.09 -3.97
CA GLU A 613 -30.44 -5.80 -5.00
C GLU A 613 -29.89 -4.88 -6.09
N TRP A 614 -30.65 -4.78 -7.18
CA TRP A 614 -30.38 -3.81 -8.24
C TRP A 614 -30.74 -2.39 -7.81
N ASN A 615 -29.81 -1.48 -8.01
CA ASN A 615 -29.97 -0.04 -7.85
C ASN A 615 -29.87 0.64 -9.22
N THR A 616 -30.46 1.81 -9.37
CA THR A 616 -30.43 2.58 -10.61
C THR A 616 -29.62 3.85 -10.44
N ILE A 617 -28.64 4.05 -11.30
CA ILE A 617 -27.93 5.30 -11.49
C ILE A 617 -28.53 5.99 -12.69
N ALA A 618 -28.90 7.26 -12.56
CA ALA A 618 -29.34 8.10 -13.67
C ALA A 618 -28.57 9.44 -13.58
N ILE A 619 -28.03 9.87 -14.70
CA ILE A 619 -27.22 11.08 -14.79
C ILE A 619 -27.79 11.93 -15.92
N ARG A 620 -28.18 13.15 -15.60
CA ARG A 620 -28.48 14.19 -16.58
C ARG A 620 -27.19 14.94 -16.84
N ILE A 621 -26.79 15.03 -18.10
CA ILE A 621 -25.59 15.76 -18.52
C ILE A 621 -26.04 16.91 -19.41
N PHE A 622 -25.51 18.08 -19.16
CA PHE A 622 -25.69 19.25 -20.00
C PHE A 622 -24.31 19.69 -20.51
N ASP A 623 -24.14 19.46 -21.79
CA ASP A 623 -23.02 19.92 -22.60
C ASP A 623 -23.38 21.30 -23.15
N HIS A 624 -22.69 22.34 -22.70
CA HIS A 624 -23.01 23.70 -23.05
C HIS A 624 -22.06 24.29 -24.09
N PHE A 625 -20.88 23.71 -24.24
CA PHE A 625 -19.87 24.14 -25.18
C PHE A 625 -18.72 23.13 -25.26
N GLY A 626 -18.28 22.80 -26.46
CA GLY A 626 -17.05 22.02 -26.65
C GLY A 626 -17.29 20.53 -26.76
N SER A 627 -16.78 19.75 -25.83
CA SER A 627 -16.98 18.31 -25.77
C SER A 627 -17.93 17.97 -24.62
N GLY A 628 -18.80 17.00 -24.80
CA GLY A 628 -19.69 16.52 -23.76
C GLY A 628 -19.46 15.05 -23.40
N GLY A 629 -19.81 14.66 -22.18
CA GLY A 629 -19.76 13.26 -21.77
C GLY A 629 -19.08 12.98 -20.45
N ILE A 630 -18.78 11.71 -20.20
CA ILE A 630 -18.04 11.26 -19.03
C ILE A 630 -16.62 10.91 -19.47
N VAL A 631 -15.66 11.79 -19.15
CA VAL A 631 -14.28 11.67 -19.58
C VAL A 631 -13.44 11.25 -18.37
N ALA A 632 -13.38 9.95 -18.13
CA ALA A 632 -12.64 9.38 -17.01
C ALA A 632 -11.86 8.16 -17.45
N PRO A 633 -10.71 7.85 -16.83
CA PRO A 633 -10.15 6.50 -16.87
C PRO A 633 -11.18 5.49 -16.36
N SER A 634 -11.24 4.33 -16.97
CA SER A 634 -12.26 3.30 -16.63
C SER A 634 -12.21 2.85 -15.17
N ASP A 635 -11.06 2.91 -14.54
CA ASP A 635 -10.82 2.61 -13.13
C ASP A 635 -11.33 3.69 -12.16
N GLN A 636 -11.56 4.92 -12.64
CA GLN A 636 -12.15 6.02 -11.87
C GLN A 636 -13.66 6.15 -12.07
N PHE A 637 -14.27 5.33 -12.92
CA PHE A 637 -15.70 5.29 -13.18
C PHE A 637 -16.32 4.06 -12.49
N ARG A 638 -16.78 4.24 -11.23
CA ARG A 638 -17.09 3.11 -10.34
C ARG A 638 -18.04 3.49 -9.19
N VAL A 639 -18.65 2.48 -8.59
CA VAL A 639 -19.24 2.57 -7.25
C VAL A 639 -18.27 1.91 -6.28
N ARG A 640 -17.90 2.57 -5.21
CA ARG A 640 -16.96 2.02 -4.23
C ARG A 640 -17.46 2.15 -2.81
N ARG A 641 -16.92 1.31 -1.93
CA ARG A 641 -17.02 1.49 -0.48
C ARG A 641 -16.01 2.52 -0.02
N VAL A 642 -16.41 3.39 0.91
CA VAL A 642 -15.45 4.19 1.67
C VAL A 642 -14.99 3.36 2.85
N ILE A 643 -13.76 2.94 2.79
CA ILE A 643 -13.14 2.27 3.91
C ILE A 643 -12.52 3.34 4.78
N ARG A 644 -13.19 3.65 5.91
CA ARG A 644 -12.68 4.63 6.86
C ARG A 644 -11.53 3.99 7.63
N ASP A 645 -10.35 4.56 7.56
CA ASP A 645 -9.35 4.32 8.58
C ASP A 645 -9.74 5.13 9.83
N VAL A 646 -10.30 4.44 10.80
CA VAL A 646 -10.75 5.06 12.06
C VAL A 646 -9.56 5.59 12.87
N TYR A 647 -8.35 5.11 12.55
CA TYR A 647 -7.11 5.33 13.31
C TYR A 647 -6.23 6.45 12.77
N ASP A 648 -6.45 6.89 11.55
CA ASP A 648 -5.72 8.02 10.98
C ASP A 648 -6.67 9.20 10.73
N PRO A 649 -6.88 10.08 11.73
CA PRO A 649 -7.65 11.29 11.52
C PRO A 649 -7.07 12.19 10.43
N ASP A 650 -5.79 12.01 10.08
CA ASP A 650 -5.11 12.74 9.02
C ASP A 650 -5.26 12.08 7.65
N TYR A 651 -5.61 10.78 7.59
CA TYR A 651 -5.89 10.11 6.31
C TYR A 651 -7.05 10.81 5.57
N ARG A 652 -8.08 11.24 6.28
CA ARG A 652 -9.14 12.09 5.73
C ARG A 652 -8.60 13.42 5.22
N ARG A 653 -7.71 14.05 5.99
CA ARG A 653 -7.11 15.34 5.63
C ARG A 653 -6.28 15.24 4.36
N ASP A 654 -5.56 14.16 4.11
CA ASP A 654 -4.74 13.99 2.91
C ASP A 654 -5.55 13.95 1.62
N HIS A 655 -6.80 13.48 1.70
CA HIS A 655 -7.71 13.44 0.55
C HIS A 655 -8.64 14.65 0.46
N GLU A 656 -8.95 15.31 1.59
CA GLU A 656 -9.91 16.40 1.67
C GLU A 656 -9.28 17.80 1.75
N LEU A 657 -8.01 17.92 2.14
CA LEU A 657 -7.41 19.24 2.42
C LEU A 657 -6.34 19.62 1.40
N GLY A 658 -6.71 20.54 0.51
CA GLY A 658 -5.78 21.31 -0.31
C GLY A 658 -4.80 22.20 0.48
N ASP A 659 -4.98 22.36 1.78
CA ASP A 659 -4.36 23.43 2.60
C ASP A 659 -3.33 22.96 3.64
N ASP A 660 -2.93 21.69 3.67
CA ASP A 660 -1.82 21.27 4.52
C ASP A 660 -0.49 21.79 3.96
N PRO A 661 0.18 22.77 4.61
CA PRO A 661 1.45 23.32 4.11
C PRO A 661 2.58 22.27 4.06
N PHE A 662 2.42 21.13 4.76
CA PHE A 662 3.36 20.01 4.75
C PHE A 662 2.94 18.90 3.78
N ARG A 663 1.87 19.05 3.02
CA ARG A 663 1.39 18.12 2.01
C ARG A 663 2.49 17.67 1.05
N TYR A 664 3.40 18.57 0.70
CA TYR A 664 4.53 18.30 -0.19
C TYR A 664 5.75 17.70 0.50
N LEU A 665 5.76 17.67 1.84
CA LEU A 665 6.84 17.06 2.65
C LEU A 665 6.48 15.64 3.10
N ARG A 666 5.33 15.13 2.69
CA ARG A 666 4.94 13.73 2.89
C ARG A 666 5.40 12.92 1.69
N TRP A 667 6.64 12.61 1.71
CA TRP A 667 7.30 11.80 0.67
C TRP A 667 7.15 10.33 0.99
#